data_7e48b742e9f9909d4048bb3b47343a3f
#
_entry.id   7e48b742e9f9909d4048bb3b47343a3f
#
_cell.length_a   1.000
_cell.length_b   1.000
_cell.length_c   1.000
_cell.angle_alpha   90.00
_cell.angle_beta   90.00
_cell.angle_gamma   90.00
#
_symmetry.space_group_name_H-M   'P 1'
#
loop_
_entity.id
_entity.type
_entity.pdbx_description
1 polymer ?
#
loop_
_entity_poly.entity_id
_entity_poly.type
_entity_poly.pdbx_seq_one_letter_code
_entity_poly.pdbx_strand_id
1 'polypeptide(L)'
;MQVTRRRRRDEKGLTSLLRRRIPLVTAGTTAVAVALAGTAVASTHQFGSEHVGQVTDKGQVISSDQYIAPLGDRLLLQKGKIMSSAVSPDGSHMAASVTDGGMALAIIDLKNWKVQQYVGNNAAADLKIPGNDIGQEGPTYSPDGSQVWLGQSDGYRRFTVNPDGSLASPTFVTIPADGTKHALVGEAVFSPDSSTVYSAVNGQNKVVAIDTATGTIKQTWAVGNAPRDMVMVGSKLYVSNEGGRPAKPGEPTIESYGTQVPASQITAATTTGTVSVIDLSKPTAAPASIAVGLHPTAVYAKNGTVFVTNTATNNVSVIDTRRGKVVQTIATQPWPEASVGYEPDGVTLTDDGHLLVTLGRANAVAVYKYKNPLEPVSYIGLLPTDYFPAEIATVGKDIVVSNTRGVDALRTTTAAGHGTHDTTSSLTKFRLPDDHAIRADTAKVFQQNGWTKDSAQVATDKGNKKPVPVPAKLGDPSTIKHVFLIVKENRTYDQLFGDIPEGNGDPALAQYGENVTPNQHAMTKQFGLYDNTYDVGTNSAEGHNWLMQADNPEYTESSAGEYTRSYDTENDALGHQKSGFIWTGAQAVGKSVKDYGEFQSMESKPAGATWQNLYCDTKNMVATGQDTAYPIKTGSAIPSLNAVSVPGFPLFDTSVPDIYKAEIWKRDFEKSGPANLNMFWLSNDHTGGPPNGAAQNADNDLATGKIVDEISHSKYWKDSAIFIVEDDSQAGLDHVDGHRAPIQIISPWAQHGVVDSHYYTQITMIRTIEQILGMKPMNQKDSAATPMATAFTQKPNYAPFNAVPNRTSLTAGISTLPPCGADVPAAQNPNAAPAPKAVVPADQQAVAAQWETWKSQQRTTGPNARADFANPAQMNHFDWYQAHDWATPYPGEDKIFAPADVPGSYIPAAETDG
;
A
#
# COMPACT_ATOMS: atom_id res chain seq x y z
N MET A 1 38.85 -47.16 -36.06
CA MET A 1 39.87 -48.03 -35.43
C MET A 1 39.57 -47.95 -33.94
N GLN A 2 38.89 -48.89 -33.49
CA GLN A 2 39.27 -50.01 -32.64
C GLN A 2 39.74 -49.57 -31.26
N VAL A 3 38.94 -49.81 -30.21
CA VAL A 3 38.75 -51.08 -29.47
C VAL A 3 39.76 -51.13 -28.33
N THR A 4 39.54 -51.41 -27.08
CA THR A 4 38.74 -52.36 -26.29
C THR A 4 39.02 -52.10 -24.80
N ARG A 5 38.04 -52.10 -23.92
CA ARG A 5 37.51 -53.17 -23.03
C ARG A 5 38.35 -53.60 -21.80
N ARG A 6 37.61 -53.62 -20.66
CA ARG A 6 37.55 -54.64 -19.54
C ARG A 6 38.53 -54.48 -18.36
N ARG A 7 38.24 -54.82 -17.13
CA ARG A 7 37.22 -55.56 -16.35
C ARG A 7 37.43 -55.31 -14.83
N ARG A 8 36.35 -55.20 -14.06
CA ARG A 8 35.91 -56.00 -12.90
C ARG A 8 36.96 -56.68 -11.97
N ARG A 9 36.77 -56.52 -10.64
CA ARG A 9 36.36 -57.51 -9.58
C ARG A 9 36.66 -56.97 -8.19
N ASP A 10 35.72 -57.02 -7.35
CA ASP A 10 35.19 -57.92 -6.30
C ASP A 10 36.06 -57.93 -5.05
N GLU A 11 35.49 -57.80 -3.95
CA GLU A 11 34.66 -58.46 -2.97
C GLU A 11 35.22 -58.43 -1.51
N LYS A 12 34.30 -58.32 -0.55
CA LYS A 12 34.25 -58.94 0.82
C LYS A 12 35.23 -58.39 1.86
N GLY A 13 34.87 -58.13 3.07
CA GLY A 13 33.81 -58.60 3.93
C GLY A 13 34.26 -58.58 5.41
N LEU A 14 33.36 -58.81 6.30
CA LEU A 14 33.38 -59.24 7.72
C LEU A 14 33.05 -58.14 8.75
N THR A 15 31.81 -58.16 9.18
CA THR A 15 31.21 -58.71 10.45
C THR A 15 32.08 -58.63 11.72
N SER A 16 31.66 -58.03 12.82
CA SER A 16 30.81 -58.58 13.87
C SER A 16 30.91 -57.87 15.21
N LEU A 17 29.77 -57.77 15.89
CA LEU A 17 29.49 -57.95 17.29
C LEU A 17 30.05 -56.97 18.36
N LEU A 18 29.12 -56.26 19.05
CA LEU A 18 28.87 -56.56 20.44
C LEU A 18 27.60 -55.88 20.98
N ARG A 19 26.66 -56.76 21.35
CA ARG A 19 25.48 -56.42 22.19
C ARG A 19 25.92 -56.15 23.62
N ARG A 20 25.35 -55.13 24.28
CA ARG A 20 25.10 -55.20 25.76
C ARG A 20 23.69 -54.63 26.03
N ARG A 21 22.90 -55.49 26.64
CA ARG A 21 21.61 -55.19 27.30
C ARG A 21 21.85 -54.62 28.69
N ILE A 22 20.84 -53.85 29.21
CA ILE A 22 20.27 -53.90 30.57
C ILE A 22 19.36 -52.63 30.75
N PRO A 23 18.38 -52.58 31.68
CA PRO A 23 17.00 -53.08 31.53
C PRO A 23 15.93 -51.97 31.64
N LEU A 24 14.66 -52.39 31.37
CA LEU A 24 13.42 -51.64 31.62
C LEU A 24 13.23 -51.30 33.12
N VAL A 25 12.75 -50.09 33.35
CA VAL A 25 11.85 -49.77 34.48
C VAL A 25 10.60 -49.18 33.90
N THR A 26 9.50 -49.85 34.13
CA THR A 26 8.12 -49.46 33.83
C THR A 26 7.63 -48.43 34.80
N ALA A 27 7.12 -47.30 34.30
CA ALA A 27 6.08 -46.52 34.96
C ALA A 27 5.09 -46.08 33.91
N GLY A 28 3.88 -46.61 33.99
CA GLY A 28 2.80 -46.36 33.03
C GLY A 28 2.17 -44.99 33.23
N THR A 29 1.99 -44.32 32.14
CA THR A 29 0.93 -43.30 31.96
C THR A 29 0.36 -43.50 30.57
N THR A 30 -0.90 -43.83 30.51
CA THR A 30 -1.72 -44.03 29.31
C THR A 30 -1.81 -42.69 28.57
N ALA A 31 -0.98 -42.48 27.58
CA ALA A 31 -1.21 -41.45 26.56
C ALA A 31 -1.99 -42.10 25.43
N VAL A 32 -3.22 -41.66 25.21
CA VAL A 32 -4.02 -41.96 24.04
C VAL A 32 -3.33 -41.28 22.84
N ALA A 33 -2.56 -42.06 22.11
CA ALA A 33 -2.05 -41.62 20.81
C ALA A 33 -3.21 -41.69 19.81
N VAL A 34 -3.87 -40.60 19.55
CA VAL A 34 -4.67 -40.42 18.35
C VAL A 34 -3.68 -40.33 17.19
N ALA A 35 -3.56 -41.41 16.44
CA ALA A 35 -2.82 -41.43 15.20
C ALA A 35 -3.59 -40.59 14.17
N LEU A 36 -3.32 -39.32 14.09
CA LEU A 36 -3.61 -38.49 12.94
C LEU A 36 -2.61 -38.86 11.86
N ALA A 37 -3.01 -39.80 10.99
CA ALA A 37 -2.40 -39.98 9.68
C ALA A 37 -2.86 -38.83 8.78
N GLY A 38 -2.42 -37.60 9.12
CA GLY A 38 -2.38 -36.47 8.22
C GLY A 38 -1.00 -36.43 7.62
N THR A 39 -0.88 -36.51 6.32
CA THR A 39 0.33 -36.09 5.62
C THR A 39 0.58 -34.66 6.04
N ALA A 40 1.49 -34.46 6.99
CA ALA A 40 1.96 -33.15 7.39
C ALA A 40 2.57 -32.51 6.13
N VAL A 41 1.85 -31.60 5.53
CA VAL A 41 2.45 -30.55 4.75
C VAL A 41 3.17 -29.71 5.78
N ALA A 42 4.48 -29.86 5.85
CA ALA A 42 5.32 -28.92 6.58
C ALA A 42 5.31 -27.62 5.79
N SER A 43 4.25 -26.83 5.92
CA SER A 43 4.35 -25.42 5.64
C SER A 43 5.21 -24.86 6.78
N THR A 44 6.44 -24.50 6.49
CA THR A 44 7.23 -23.67 7.38
C THR A 44 6.55 -22.31 7.36
N HIS A 45 5.61 -22.08 8.29
CA HIS A 45 5.06 -20.76 8.47
C HIS A 45 6.21 -19.82 8.83
N GLN A 46 6.32 -18.70 8.12
CA GLN A 46 7.31 -17.68 8.43
C GLN A 46 7.02 -17.05 9.78
N PHE A 47 5.73 -16.84 10.07
CA PHE A 47 5.18 -16.28 11.29
C PHE A 47 4.30 -17.30 12.02
N GLY A 48 4.28 -17.21 13.36
CA GLY A 48 3.33 -17.89 14.23
C GLY A 48 2.25 -16.93 14.72
N SER A 49 2.24 -16.66 16.01
CA SER A 49 1.34 -15.72 16.67
C SER A 49 2.04 -14.40 17.05
N GLU A 50 3.13 -14.06 16.39
CA GLU A 50 3.76 -12.76 16.52
C GLU A 50 2.81 -11.68 16.02
N HIS A 51 2.89 -10.50 16.61
CA HIS A 51 2.13 -9.33 16.18
C HIS A 51 3.06 -8.25 15.64
N VAL A 52 2.53 -7.31 14.86
CA VAL A 52 3.27 -6.13 14.38
C VAL A 52 3.89 -5.39 15.57
N GLY A 53 5.12 -4.94 15.40
CA GLY A 53 5.92 -4.29 16.44
C GLY A 53 6.67 -5.24 17.37
N GLN A 54 6.31 -6.53 17.41
CA GLN A 54 7.00 -7.50 18.25
C GLN A 54 8.45 -7.72 17.79
N VAL A 55 9.39 -7.67 18.74
CA VAL A 55 10.81 -7.96 18.48
C VAL A 55 11.08 -9.45 18.69
N THR A 56 11.68 -10.09 17.70
CA THR A 56 12.04 -11.51 17.69
C THR A 56 13.54 -11.68 17.42
N ASP A 57 14.05 -12.89 17.41
CA ASP A 57 15.42 -13.22 17.01
C ASP A 57 15.69 -12.98 15.50
N LYS A 58 14.64 -12.88 14.68
CA LYS A 58 14.72 -12.55 13.25
C LYS A 58 14.69 -11.04 12.97
N GLY A 59 14.18 -10.27 13.92
CA GLY A 59 13.95 -8.83 13.80
C GLY A 59 12.59 -8.43 14.36
N GLN A 60 12.22 -7.19 14.12
CA GLN A 60 10.91 -6.64 14.46
C GLN A 60 9.90 -6.95 13.34
N VAL A 61 8.73 -7.45 13.73
CA VAL A 61 7.63 -7.78 12.82
C VAL A 61 6.99 -6.48 12.30
N ILE A 62 6.73 -6.41 11.01
CA ILE A 62 6.02 -5.30 10.36
C ILE A 62 4.82 -5.80 9.56
N SER A 63 3.89 -4.92 9.20
CA SER A 63 2.60 -5.24 8.55
C SER A 63 2.70 -5.83 7.14
N SER A 64 3.88 -5.80 6.52
CA SER A 64 4.10 -6.27 5.14
C SER A 64 4.65 -7.69 5.02
N ASP A 65 4.40 -8.56 5.98
CA ASP A 65 4.83 -9.98 5.96
C ASP A 65 6.37 -10.14 5.99
N GLN A 66 7.04 -9.25 6.73
CA GLN A 66 8.50 -9.20 6.84
C GLN A 66 8.96 -8.95 8.27
N TYR A 67 10.26 -9.20 8.50
CA TYR A 67 10.98 -8.73 9.68
C TYR A 67 11.96 -7.64 9.26
N ILE A 68 12.21 -6.67 10.15
CA ILE A 68 13.26 -5.66 9.97
C ILE A 68 14.27 -5.71 11.13
N ALA A 69 15.54 -5.62 10.80
CA ALA A 69 16.63 -5.50 11.76
C ALA A 69 17.81 -4.76 11.08
N PRO A 70 17.75 -3.43 11.02
CA PRO A 70 18.70 -2.64 10.25
C PRO A 70 20.12 -2.78 10.78
N LEU A 71 21.09 -2.61 9.89
CA LEU A 71 22.49 -2.50 10.23
C LEU A 71 22.81 -1.10 10.79
N GLY A 72 23.58 -1.04 11.88
CA GLY A 72 24.08 0.21 12.46
C GLY A 72 23.11 0.93 13.39
N ASP A 73 23.24 2.26 13.43
CA ASP A 73 22.47 3.12 14.33
C ASP A 73 21.16 3.57 13.67
N ARG A 74 20.04 3.34 14.33
CA ARG A 74 18.72 3.79 13.92
C ARG A 74 18.37 5.13 14.56
N LEU A 75 17.86 6.08 13.78
CA LEU A 75 17.16 7.27 14.25
C LEU A 75 15.70 7.20 13.77
N LEU A 76 14.78 6.96 14.68
CA LEU A 76 13.36 6.91 14.37
C LEU A 76 12.77 8.33 14.37
N LEU A 77 12.10 8.70 13.28
CA LEU A 77 11.31 9.92 13.17
C LEU A 77 9.86 9.60 13.51
N GLN A 78 9.31 10.35 14.46
CA GLN A 78 7.97 10.14 15.00
C GLN A 78 6.89 10.85 14.18
N LYS A 79 7.20 11.27 12.95
CA LYS A 79 6.28 12.09 12.15
C LYS A 79 6.30 11.68 10.69
N GLY A 80 5.36 10.81 10.35
CA GLY A 80 5.07 10.44 8.99
C GLY A 80 6.19 9.70 8.25
N LYS A 81 6.03 9.59 6.95
CA LYS A 81 6.93 8.92 6.04
C LYS A 81 7.97 9.88 5.46
N ILE A 82 9.22 9.43 5.28
CA ILE A 82 10.21 10.18 4.50
C ILE A 82 9.95 9.95 3.01
N MET A 83 9.82 11.04 2.26
CA MET A 83 9.70 10.98 0.80
C MET A 83 11.08 11.05 0.13
N SER A 84 11.94 11.96 0.58
CA SER A 84 13.28 12.17 0.04
C SER A 84 14.18 12.86 1.06
N SER A 85 15.49 12.85 0.85
CA SER A 85 16.45 13.47 1.74
C SER A 85 17.70 13.97 1.01
N ALA A 86 18.33 15.02 1.53
CA ALA A 86 19.58 15.56 1.03
C ALA A 86 20.56 15.86 2.15
N VAL A 87 21.84 15.51 1.91
CA VAL A 87 22.94 15.82 2.82
C VAL A 87 23.50 17.21 2.52
N SER A 88 23.79 18.01 3.57
CA SER A 88 24.45 19.30 3.41
C SER A 88 25.85 19.14 2.79
N PRO A 89 26.36 20.11 2.02
CA PRO A 89 27.65 19.99 1.33
C PRO A 89 28.84 19.73 2.26
N ASP A 90 28.78 20.16 3.52
CA ASP A 90 29.78 19.89 4.54
C ASP A 90 29.61 18.53 5.27
N GLY A 91 28.54 17.82 4.97
CA GLY A 91 28.21 16.52 5.58
C GLY A 91 27.76 16.57 7.03
N SER A 92 27.45 17.77 7.55
CA SER A 92 27.09 17.94 8.97
C SER A 92 25.61 17.69 9.24
N HIS A 93 24.74 17.96 8.28
CA HIS A 93 23.29 17.88 8.41
C HIS A 93 22.66 17.12 7.24
N MET A 94 21.45 16.66 7.46
CA MET A 94 20.55 16.15 6.43
C MET A 94 19.21 16.86 6.56
N ALA A 95 18.65 17.27 5.44
CA ALA A 95 17.26 17.68 5.35
C ALA A 95 16.45 16.49 4.79
N ALA A 96 15.38 16.10 5.46
CA ALA A 96 14.47 15.05 5.00
C ALA A 96 13.06 15.62 4.88
N SER A 97 12.43 15.47 3.71
CA SER A 97 11.02 15.77 3.55
C SER A 97 10.20 14.65 4.16
N VAL A 98 9.24 15.00 5.01
CA VAL A 98 8.35 14.06 5.69
C VAL A 98 6.90 14.46 5.46
N THR A 99 6.03 13.47 5.37
CA THR A 99 4.59 13.68 5.25
C THR A 99 3.90 13.28 6.54
N ASP A 100 3.23 14.24 7.17
CA ASP A 100 2.42 14.06 8.38
C ASP A 100 1.16 14.93 8.24
N GLY A 101 0.25 14.51 7.37
CA GLY A 101 -0.89 15.31 6.93
C GLY A 101 -0.48 16.55 6.13
N GLY A 102 0.45 16.34 5.19
CA GLY A 102 1.08 17.35 4.35
C GLY A 102 2.60 17.38 4.49
N MET A 103 3.26 18.21 3.68
CA MET A 103 4.72 18.24 3.64
C MET A 103 5.32 19.02 4.82
N ALA A 104 6.33 18.42 5.43
CA ALA A 104 7.20 19.04 6.42
C ALA A 104 8.68 18.73 6.11
N LEU A 105 9.61 19.39 6.82
CA LEU A 105 11.04 19.08 6.79
C LEU A 105 11.52 18.71 8.19
N ALA A 106 12.29 17.63 8.28
CA ALA A 106 13.12 17.34 9.43
C ALA A 106 14.57 17.72 9.11
N ILE A 107 15.21 18.53 9.92
CA ILE A 107 16.65 18.81 9.85
C ILE A 107 17.35 17.95 10.88
N ILE A 108 18.24 17.08 10.41
CA ILE A 108 18.95 16.10 11.21
C ILE A 108 20.41 16.52 11.37
N ASP A 109 20.86 16.63 12.61
CA ASP A 109 22.28 16.74 12.95
C ASP A 109 22.93 15.34 12.84
N LEU A 110 23.68 15.11 11.78
CA LEU A 110 24.30 13.81 11.49
C LEU A 110 25.44 13.46 12.45
N LYS A 111 26.07 14.46 13.07
CA LYS A 111 27.14 14.27 14.05
C LYS A 111 26.58 13.78 15.39
N ASN A 112 25.52 14.45 15.87
CA ASN A 112 24.89 14.10 17.15
C ASN A 112 23.76 13.08 17.00
N TRP A 113 23.41 12.71 15.75
CA TRP A 113 22.41 11.70 15.35
C TRP A 113 21.05 11.96 15.98
N LYS A 114 20.51 13.15 15.72
CA LYS A 114 19.21 13.62 16.27
C LYS A 114 18.52 14.55 15.32
N VAL A 115 17.20 14.60 15.40
CA VAL A 115 16.41 15.69 14.80
C VAL A 115 16.72 16.97 15.52
N GLN A 116 17.12 18.00 14.79
CA GLN A 116 17.48 19.32 15.31
C GLN A 116 16.34 20.31 15.17
N GLN A 117 15.59 20.23 14.06
CA GLN A 117 14.52 21.17 13.78
C GLN A 117 13.43 20.48 12.97
N TYR A 118 12.19 20.84 13.26
CA TYR A 118 11.02 20.53 12.45
C TYR A 118 10.48 21.79 11.79
N VAL A 119 10.27 21.74 10.46
CA VAL A 119 9.69 22.82 9.67
C VAL A 119 8.37 22.34 9.07
N GLY A 120 7.27 23.04 9.32
CA GLY A 120 5.96 22.62 8.83
C GLY A 120 4.87 23.65 9.14
N ASN A 121 3.63 23.32 8.84
CA ASN A 121 2.49 24.20 9.11
C ASN A 121 1.74 23.87 10.42
N ASN A 122 2.00 22.71 11.03
CA ASN A 122 1.33 22.26 12.24
C ASN A 122 1.81 22.99 13.51
N ALA A 123 1.08 22.82 14.62
CA ALA A 123 1.37 23.51 15.87
C ALA A 123 2.72 23.13 16.50
N ALA A 124 3.24 21.94 16.20
CA ALA A 124 4.48 21.40 16.76
C ALA A 124 5.74 21.78 15.96
N ALA A 125 5.61 22.51 14.84
CA ALA A 125 6.75 22.94 14.05
C ALA A 125 7.57 24.04 14.75
N ASP A 126 8.90 23.87 14.75
CA ASP A 126 9.86 24.86 15.26
C ASP A 126 9.91 26.10 14.36
N LEU A 127 9.81 25.89 13.05
CA LEU A 127 9.68 26.94 12.04
C LEU A 127 8.40 26.73 11.26
N LYS A 128 7.49 27.68 11.29
CA LYS A 128 6.21 27.59 10.57
C LYS A 128 6.34 28.09 9.14
N ILE A 129 5.76 27.32 8.23
CA ILE A 129 5.57 27.69 6.83
C ILE A 129 4.07 27.76 6.50
N PRO A 130 3.65 28.68 5.63
CA PRO A 130 2.29 28.71 5.12
C PRO A 130 2.15 27.63 4.02
N GLY A 131 1.07 26.86 4.10
CA GLY A 131 0.83 25.76 3.15
C GLY A 131 1.74 24.56 3.40
N ASN A 132 1.31 23.42 2.87
CA ASN A 132 1.96 22.13 3.05
C ASN A 132 1.74 21.21 1.85
N ASP A 133 1.41 21.80 0.72
CA ASP A 133 1.27 21.14 -0.56
C ASP A 133 2.60 20.50 -0.96
N ILE A 134 2.50 19.33 -1.57
CA ILE A 134 3.60 18.39 -1.82
C ILE A 134 4.09 18.51 -3.26
N GLY A 135 5.40 18.51 -3.45
CA GLY A 135 6.06 18.29 -4.74
C GLY A 135 6.28 16.81 -5.01
N GLN A 136 7.05 16.50 -6.05
CA GLN A 136 7.35 15.09 -6.39
C GLN A 136 8.58 14.56 -5.64
N GLU A 137 9.53 15.43 -5.32
CA GLU A 137 10.77 15.09 -4.63
C GLU A 137 11.09 16.10 -3.54
N GLY A 138 12.11 15.82 -2.78
CA GLY A 138 12.44 16.52 -1.56
C GLY A 138 13.38 17.69 -1.67
N PRO A 139 14.12 17.92 -0.56
CA PRO A 139 14.96 19.09 -0.41
C PRO A 139 16.27 18.99 -1.19
N THR A 140 16.82 20.13 -1.59
CA THR A 140 18.15 20.26 -2.17
C THR A 140 18.92 21.39 -1.47
N TYR A 141 20.18 21.14 -1.10
CA TYR A 141 21.07 22.18 -0.62
C TYR A 141 21.76 22.92 -1.77
N SER A 142 21.97 24.24 -1.65
CA SER A 142 22.87 24.95 -2.55
C SER A 142 24.32 24.46 -2.36
N PRO A 143 25.19 24.53 -3.40
CA PRO A 143 26.57 24.08 -3.31
C PRO A 143 27.42 24.74 -2.22
N ASP A 144 27.09 25.98 -1.87
CA ASP A 144 27.74 26.73 -0.79
C ASP A 144 27.13 26.45 0.60
N GLY A 145 26.07 25.61 0.67
CA GLY A 145 25.37 25.26 1.89
C GLY A 145 24.51 26.37 2.50
N SER A 146 24.37 27.51 1.82
CA SER A 146 23.66 28.68 2.38
C SER A 146 22.13 28.61 2.26
N GLN A 147 21.60 27.73 1.41
CA GLN A 147 20.17 27.61 1.13
C GLN A 147 19.72 26.15 1.06
N VAL A 148 18.45 25.93 1.41
CA VAL A 148 17.70 24.70 1.12
C VAL A 148 16.49 25.10 0.29
N TRP A 149 16.25 24.36 -0.78
CA TRP A 149 15.07 24.47 -1.62
C TRP A 149 14.25 23.19 -1.51
N LEU A 150 12.98 23.31 -1.11
CA LEU A 150 12.01 22.21 -0.99
C LEU A 150 10.99 22.31 -2.10
N GLY A 151 10.84 21.24 -2.89
CA GLY A 151 9.84 21.14 -3.94
C GLY A 151 8.43 21.10 -3.38
N GLN A 152 7.52 21.88 -3.98
CA GLN A 152 6.08 21.87 -3.70
C GLN A 152 5.30 21.84 -5.01
N SER A 153 3.96 21.78 -4.96
CA SER A 153 3.13 21.63 -6.16
C SER A 153 3.36 22.73 -7.19
N ASP A 154 3.54 23.99 -6.77
CA ASP A 154 3.66 25.15 -7.67
C ASP A 154 5.00 25.88 -7.57
N GLY A 155 6.07 25.20 -7.17
CA GLY A 155 7.40 25.79 -7.09
C GLY A 155 8.20 25.34 -5.88
N TYR A 156 9.08 26.21 -5.41
CA TYR A 156 10.00 25.89 -4.31
C TYR A 156 9.81 26.77 -3.10
N ARG A 157 9.75 26.14 -1.91
CA ARG A 157 9.99 26.81 -0.65
C ARG A 157 11.49 26.92 -0.42
N ARG A 158 12.03 28.14 -0.41
CA ARG A 158 13.45 28.41 -0.22
C ARG A 158 13.71 28.91 1.19
N PHE A 159 14.72 28.33 1.85
CA PHE A 159 15.16 28.68 3.20
C PHE A 159 16.61 29.17 3.19
N THR A 160 16.95 30.02 4.15
CA THR A 160 18.35 30.32 4.50
C THR A 160 18.80 29.31 5.55
N VAL A 161 20.04 28.82 5.43
CA VAL A 161 20.67 27.94 6.40
C VAL A 161 21.50 28.76 7.38
N ASN A 162 21.22 28.62 8.66
CA ASN A 162 21.99 29.22 9.74
C ASN A 162 23.32 28.49 9.97
N PRO A 163 24.31 29.14 10.67
CA PRO A 163 25.59 28.49 10.96
C PRO A 163 25.51 27.17 11.77
N ASP A 164 24.41 26.94 12.47
CA ASP A 164 24.14 25.70 13.21
C ASP A 164 23.38 24.64 12.39
N GLY A 165 23.13 24.92 11.10
CA GLY A 165 22.41 24.04 10.18
C GLY A 165 20.88 24.18 10.22
N SER A 166 20.32 24.91 11.16
CA SER A 166 18.86 25.18 11.21
C SER A 166 18.41 26.08 10.05
N LEU A 167 17.14 25.95 9.66
CA LEU A 167 16.55 26.74 8.57
C LEU A 167 15.84 27.99 9.10
N ALA A 168 15.87 29.06 8.30
CA ALA A 168 15.20 30.32 8.60
C ALA A 168 14.68 31.00 7.32
N SER A 169 13.92 32.10 7.50
CA SER A 169 13.50 33.05 6.45
C SER A 169 12.87 32.35 5.22
N PRO A 170 11.77 31.58 5.37
CA PRO A 170 11.12 30.91 4.24
C PRO A 170 10.60 31.92 3.22
N THR A 171 10.94 31.73 1.94
CA THR A 171 10.39 32.45 0.79
C THR A 171 9.89 31.47 -0.25
N PHE A 172 9.10 31.91 -1.23
CA PHE A 172 8.54 31.03 -2.26
C PHE A 172 8.94 31.49 -3.66
N VAL A 173 9.37 30.54 -4.49
CA VAL A 173 9.72 30.74 -5.90
C VAL A 173 8.67 30.00 -6.74
N THR A 174 7.79 30.73 -7.40
CA THR A 174 6.65 30.15 -8.14
C THR A 174 7.09 29.65 -9.50
N ILE A 175 6.60 28.45 -9.86
CA ILE A 175 6.59 27.93 -11.23
C ILE A 175 5.12 27.85 -11.64
N PRO A 176 4.67 28.65 -12.62
CA PRO A 176 3.26 28.72 -12.98
C PRO A 176 2.68 27.37 -13.45
N ALA A 177 1.45 27.11 -13.07
CA ALA A 177 0.67 26.01 -13.62
C ALA A 177 0.52 26.16 -15.15
N ASP A 178 0.39 25.04 -15.86
CA ASP A 178 0.09 24.97 -17.29
C ASP A 178 -1.34 24.42 -17.44
N GLY A 179 -2.29 25.35 -17.60
CA GLY A 179 -3.72 25.01 -17.51
C GLY A 179 -4.07 24.50 -16.11
N THR A 180 -4.53 23.27 -16.02
CA THR A 180 -4.86 22.59 -14.75
C THR A 180 -3.69 21.81 -14.14
N LYS A 181 -2.56 21.72 -14.86
CA LYS A 181 -1.38 20.95 -14.40
C LYS A 181 -0.49 21.79 -13.52
N HIS A 182 -0.44 21.46 -12.25
CA HIS A 182 0.55 22.00 -11.33
C HIS A 182 1.97 21.64 -11.77
N ALA A 183 2.95 22.34 -11.23
CA ALA A 183 4.34 22.08 -11.58
C ALA A 183 4.82 20.73 -11.01
N LEU A 184 4.42 20.38 -9.80
CA LEU A 184 4.85 19.20 -9.05
C LEU A 184 6.37 19.05 -9.13
N VAL A 185 7.08 20.04 -8.61
CA VAL A 185 8.52 20.10 -8.76
C VAL A 185 9.22 19.13 -7.82
N GLY A 186 10.26 18.52 -8.32
CA GLY A 186 11.11 17.62 -7.59
C GLY A 186 12.40 18.26 -7.07
N GLU A 187 13.39 17.41 -6.82
CA GLU A 187 14.72 17.83 -6.39
C GLU A 187 15.33 18.80 -7.42
N ALA A 188 15.97 19.84 -6.91
CA ALA A 188 16.62 20.85 -7.74
C ALA A 188 18.10 20.54 -7.95
N VAL A 189 18.65 20.91 -9.10
CA VAL A 189 20.10 20.84 -9.36
C VAL A 189 20.65 22.24 -9.56
N PHE A 190 21.59 22.65 -8.69
CA PHE A 190 22.24 23.94 -8.82
C PHE A 190 23.36 23.94 -9.84
N SER A 191 23.57 25.09 -10.53
CA SER A 191 24.82 25.34 -11.23
C SER A 191 25.97 25.45 -10.20
N PRO A 192 27.23 25.13 -10.61
CA PRO A 192 28.37 25.16 -9.69
C PRO A 192 28.63 26.53 -9.02
N ASP A 193 28.19 27.61 -9.64
CA ASP A 193 28.27 28.98 -9.11
C ASP A 193 27.02 29.40 -8.30
N SER A 194 26.08 28.46 -8.06
CA SER A 194 24.81 28.71 -7.39
C SER A 194 23.91 29.78 -8.01
N SER A 195 24.22 30.27 -9.22
CA SER A 195 23.45 31.34 -9.87
C SER A 195 22.18 30.86 -10.57
N THR A 196 22.09 29.57 -10.84
CA THR A 196 20.96 28.96 -11.54
C THR A 196 20.55 27.66 -10.86
N VAL A 197 19.26 27.46 -10.71
CA VAL A 197 18.65 26.19 -10.32
C VAL A 197 17.95 25.59 -11.53
N TYR A 198 18.22 24.31 -11.79
CA TYR A 198 17.47 23.51 -12.74
C TYR A 198 16.47 22.68 -11.99
N SER A 199 15.23 22.64 -12.49
CA SER A 199 14.10 21.94 -11.86
C SER A 199 13.44 21.00 -12.85
N ALA A 200 13.25 19.75 -12.46
CA ALA A 200 12.31 18.85 -13.11
C ALA A 200 10.89 19.29 -12.73
N VAL A 201 10.11 19.67 -13.75
CA VAL A 201 8.69 20.06 -13.58
C VAL A 201 7.85 18.84 -13.96
N ASN A 202 7.70 17.93 -13.00
CA ASN A 202 7.13 16.59 -13.19
C ASN A 202 5.72 16.65 -13.81
N GLY A 203 4.84 17.49 -13.28
CA GLY A 203 3.46 17.61 -13.75
C GLY A 203 3.33 18.15 -15.17
N GLN A 204 4.38 18.80 -15.71
CA GLN A 204 4.33 19.51 -17.01
C GLN A 204 5.33 18.96 -18.05
N ASN A 205 6.00 17.83 -17.77
CA ASN A 205 6.92 17.14 -18.68
C ASN A 205 8.04 18.05 -19.25
N LYS A 206 8.63 18.89 -18.41
CA LYS A 206 9.66 19.85 -18.80
C LYS A 206 10.73 20.03 -17.73
N VAL A 207 11.86 20.62 -18.11
CA VAL A 207 12.87 21.14 -17.19
C VAL A 207 12.93 22.65 -17.35
N VAL A 208 13.06 23.38 -16.26
CA VAL A 208 13.26 24.84 -16.28
C VAL A 208 14.57 25.23 -15.60
N ALA A 209 15.21 26.32 -16.10
CA ALA A 209 16.31 26.98 -15.43
C ALA A 209 15.81 28.24 -14.75
N ILE A 210 16.06 28.37 -13.47
CA ILE A 210 15.57 29.47 -12.61
C ILE A 210 16.80 30.31 -12.14
N ASP A 211 16.71 31.60 -12.23
CA ASP A 211 17.68 32.50 -11.62
C ASP A 211 17.51 32.49 -10.10
N THR A 212 18.53 32.10 -9.36
CA THR A 212 18.43 31.96 -7.89
C THR A 212 18.23 33.25 -7.15
N ALA A 213 18.70 34.38 -7.69
CA ALA A 213 18.54 35.69 -7.04
C ALA A 213 17.12 36.25 -7.20
N THR A 214 16.56 36.13 -8.42
CA THR A 214 15.29 36.74 -8.79
C THR A 214 14.10 35.80 -8.75
N GLY A 215 14.33 34.47 -8.78
CA GLY A 215 13.29 33.44 -8.91
C GLY A 215 12.67 33.37 -10.31
N THR A 216 13.26 34.01 -11.32
CA THR A 216 12.68 34.04 -12.69
C THR A 216 13.15 32.87 -13.54
N ILE A 217 12.23 32.30 -14.33
CA ILE A 217 12.56 31.25 -15.31
C ILE A 217 13.31 31.87 -16.48
N LYS A 218 14.56 31.42 -16.72
CA LYS A 218 15.42 31.86 -17.83
C LYS A 218 15.27 31.02 -19.09
N GLN A 219 15.00 29.72 -18.94
CA GLN A 219 14.98 28.76 -20.03
C GLN A 219 14.08 27.56 -19.69
N THR A 220 13.51 26.93 -20.72
CA THR A 220 12.64 25.75 -20.59
C THR A 220 12.99 24.73 -21.67
N TRP A 221 13.00 23.45 -21.32
CA TRP A 221 13.19 22.32 -22.22
C TRP A 221 12.08 21.31 -22.06
N ALA A 222 11.45 20.88 -23.16
CA ALA A 222 10.56 19.73 -23.13
C ALA A 222 11.41 18.44 -22.99
N VAL A 223 11.00 17.54 -22.13
CA VAL A 223 11.67 16.26 -21.86
C VAL A 223 10.72 15.07 -22.01
N GLY A 224 11.02 13.90 -21.46
CA GLY A 224 10.09 12.77 -21.41
C GLY A 224 8.92 12.99 -20.45
N ASN A 225 8.06 11.98 -20.32
CA ASN A 225 6.89 12.02 -19.44
C ASN A 225 7.31 11.87 -17.97
N ALA A 226 6.72 12.67 -17.09
CA ALA A 226 6.99 12.65 -15.66
C ALA A 226 8.49 12.69 -15.32
N PRO A 227 9.20 13.80 -15.62
CA PRO A 227 10.60 13.96 -15.21
C PRO A 227 10.69 14.04 -13.69
N ARG A 228 11.59 13.25 -13.06
CA ARG A 228 11.67 13.15 -11.62
C ARG A 228 12.99 13.68 -11.07
N ASP A 229 14.05 12.94 -11.21
CA ASP A 229 15.36 13.25 -10.64
C ASP A 229 16.35 13.68 -11.72
N MET A 230 17.38 14.44 -11.31
CA MET A 230 18.39 15.01 -12.22
C MET A 230 19.78 15.02 -11.63
N VAL A 231 20.77 14.87 -12.51
CA VAL A 231 22.16 15.09 -12.12
C VAL A 231 22.91 15.86 -13.19
N MET A 232 23.82 16.72 -12.76
CA MET A 232 24.72 17.46 -13.67
C MET A 232 26.07 16.77 -13.84
N VAL A 233 26.48 16.54 -15.11
CA VAL A 233 27.80 16.05 -15.45
C VAL A 233 28.47 16.99 -16.47
N GLY A 234 29.43 17.79 -16.03
CA GLY A 234 30.00 18.86 -16.84
C GLY A 234 28.93 19.88 -17.24
N SER A 235 28.71 20.07 -18.54
CA SER A 235 27.68 20.96 -19.09
C SER A 235 26.38 20.23 -19.47
N LYS A 236 26.12 19.04 -18.94
CA LYS A 236 24.93 18.27 -19.30
C LYS A 236 24.14 17.91 -18.07
N LEU A 237 22.80 18.04 -18.17
CA LEU A 237 21.84 17.49 -17.23
C LEU A 237 21.33 16.15 -17.75
N TYR A 238 21.28 15.16 -16.88
CA TYR A 238 20.65 13.86 -17.10
C TYR A 238 19.40 13.81 -16.23
N VAL A 239 18.24 13.57 -16.85
CA VAL A 239 16.92 13.69 -16.20
C VAL A 239 16.18 12.37 -16.39
N SER A 240 15.82 11.68 -15.31
CA SER A 240 14.94 10.51 -15.38
C SER A 240 13.53 10.91 -15.77
N ASN A 241 12.86 10.10 -16.59
CA ASN A 241 11.47 10.30 -16.99
C ASN A 241 10.72 9.00 -16.70
N GLU A 242 9.97 8.98 -15.61
CA GLU A 242 9.27 7.78 -15.10
C GLU A 242 8.28 7.21 -16.11
N GLY A 243 7.50 8.07 -16.76
CA GLY A 243 6.58 7.71 -17.84
C GLY A 243 7.26 7.48 -19.18
N GLY A 244 8.59 7.55 -19.25
CA GLY A 244 9.38 7.32 -20.45
C GLY A 244 9.24 8.41 -21.51
N ARG A 245 9.24 8.04 -22.76
CA ARG A 245 9.11 8.98 -23.90
C ARG A 245 7.65 9.35 -24.15
N PRO A 246 7.38 10.48 -24.82
CA PRO A 246 6.03 10.77 -25.32
C PRO A 246 5.50 9.65 -26.23
N ALA A 247 4.19 9.44 -26.19
CA ALA A 247 3.50 8.44 -26.99
C ALA A 247 3.59 8.76 -28.48
N LYS A 248 3.67 7.73 -29.31
CA LYS A 248 3.61 7.84 -30.77
C LYS A 248 2.14 7.76 -31.26
N PRO A 249 1.79 8.36 -32.40
CA PRO A 249 0.46 8.22 -32.95
C PRO A 249 0.02 6.75 -33.11
N GLY A 250 -1.15 6.39 -32.52
CA GLY A 250 -1.70 5.05 -32.58
C GLY A 250 -1.08 4.02 -31.65
N GLU A 251 -0.16 4.42 -30.79
CA GLU A 251 0.41 3.54 -29.76
C GLU A 251 -0.58 3.37 -28.60
N PRO A 252 -0.68 2.17 -28.00
CA PRO A 252 -1.47 1.98 -26.78
C PRO A 252 -0.97 2.86 -25.64
N THR A 253 -1.89 3.53 -24.97
CA THR A 253 -1.59 4.43 -23.84
C THR A 253 -2.58 4.24 -22.72
N ILE A 254 -2.15 4.61 -21.52
CA ILE A 254 -2.98 4.89 -20.35
C ILE A 254 -2.62 6.30 -19.90
N GLU A 255 -3.54 6.97 -19.25
CA GLU A 255 -3.31 8.33 -18.75
C GLU A 255 -2.40 8.34 -17.53
N SER A 256 -1.73 9.46 -17.30
CA SER A 256 -1.09 9.86 -16.06
C SER A 256 -1.07 11.39 -16.01
N TYR A 257 -1.78 11.97 -15.08
CA TYR A 257 -1.88 13.42 -14.84
C TYR A 257 -2.12 14.22 -16.16
N GLY A 258 -3.16 13.83 -16.91
CA GLY A 258 -3.53 14.46 -18.20
C GLY A 258 -2.50 14.24 -19.33
N THR A 259 -1.56 13.30 -19.17
CA THR A 259 -0.59 12.91 -20.20
C THR A 259 -0.86 11.47 -20.64
N GLN A 260 -0.95 11.24 -21.95
CA GLN A 260 -1.06 9.89 -22.50
C GLN A 260 0.32 9.22 -22.52
N VAL A 261 0.52 8.24 -21.65
CA VAL A 261 1.78 7.53 -21.46
C VAL A 261 1.73 6.18 -22.19
N PRO A 262 2.78 5.78 -22.95
CA PRO A 262 2.84 4.44 -23.55
C PRO A 262 2.69 3.36 -22.50
N ALA A 263 1.64 2.54 -22.59
CA ALA A 263 1.30 1.54 -21.56
C ALA A 263 0.74 0.25 -22.15
N SER A 264 0.83 -0.82 -21.39
CA SER A 264 0.28 -2.15 -21.69
C SER A 264 -1.25 -2.13 -21.56
N GLN A 265 -1.95 -2.69 -22.52
CA GLN A 265 -3.42 -2.86 -22.45
C GLN A 265 -3.84 -3.99 -21.47
N ILE A 266 -2.91 -4.82 -21.01
CA ILE A 266 -3.16 -5.93 -20.07
C ILE A 266 -2.84 -5.49 -18.65
N THR A 267 -1.61 -5.03 -18.41
CA THR A 267 -1.12 -4.67 -17.07
C THR A 267 -1.28 -3.19 -16.76
N ALA A 268 -1.70 -2.38 -17.72
CA ALA A 268 -1.79 -0.91 -17.66
C ALA A 268 -0.48 -0.19 -17.27
N ALA A 269 0.59 -0.92 -16.99
CA ALA A 269 1.89 -0.38 -16.64
C ALA A 269 2.59 0.26 -17.84
N THR A 270 3.50 1.20 -17.57
CA THR A 270 4.33 1.85 -18.58
C THR A 270 5.15 0.84 -19.38
N THR A 271 5.40 1.13 -20.67
CA THR A 271 6.19 0.27 -21.57
C THR A 271 7.52 0.88 -21.99
N THR A 272 7.80 2.09 -21.56
CA THR A 272 9.04 2.82 -21.88
C THR A 272 9.59 3.53 -20.65
N GLY A 273 10.92 3.53 -20.50
CA GLY A 273 11.67 4.36 -19.56
C GLY A 273 12.79 5.11 -20.31
N THR A 274 13.02 6.35 -19.96
CA THR A 274 14.03 7.17 -20.64
C THR A 274 14.77 8.10 -19.68
N VAL A 275 15.98 8.49 -20.08
CA VAL A 275 16.73 9.62 -19.52
C VAL A 275 16.85 10.69 -20.59
N SER A 276 16.39 11.90 -20.30
CA SER A 276 16.62 13.06 -21.15
C SER A 276 18.00 13.67 -20.86
N VAL A 277 18.73 14.07 -21.91
CA VAL A 277 20.05 14.72 -21.79
C VAL A 277 20.01 16.12 -22.37
N ILE A 278 20.08 17.14 -21.49
CA ILE A 278 20.10 18.56 -21.86
C ILE A 278 21.55 19.04 -21.93
N ASP A 279 21.97 19.54 -23.07
CA ASP A 279 23.31 20.16 -23.24
C ASP A 279 23.21 21.66 -22.95
N LEU A 280 23.63 22.08 -21.76
CA LEU A 280 23.60 23.47 -21.31
C LEU A 280 24.51 24.39 -22.12
N SER A 281 25.51 23.84 -22.86
CA SER A 281 26.34 24.63 -23.80
C SER A 281 25.57 24.95 -25.07
N LYS A 282 24.40 24.29 -25.29
CA LYS A 282 23.52 24.48 -26.45
C LYS A 282 22.08 24.63 -26.00
N PRO A 283 21.77 25.70 -25.27
CA PRO A 283 20.49 25.80 -24.56
C PRO A 283 19.23 25.78 -25.45
N THR A 284 19.38 26.05 -26.75
CA THR A 284 18.28 26.00 -27.71
C THR A 284 18.15 24.65 -28.43
N ALA A 285 19.08 23.72 -28.23
CA ALA A 285 18.96 22.38 -28.81
C ALA A 285 17.91 21.53 -28.04
N ALA A 286 17.20 20.72 -28.77
CA ALA A 286 16.29 19.74 -28.16
C ALA A 286 17.09 18.72 -27.35
N PRO A 287 16.63 18.32 -26.17
CA PRO A 287 17.26 17.28 -25.38
C PRO A 287 17.36 15.94 -26.14
N ALA A 288 18.47 15.25 -25.97
CA ALA A 288 18.63 13.88 -26.45
C ALA A 288 17.92 12.92 -25.47
N SER A 289 17.51 11.73 -25.96
CA SER A 289 16.87 10.71 -25.14
C SER A 289 17.66 9.41 -25.15
N ILE A 290 17.87 8.83 -23.98
CA ILE A 290 18.52 7.52 -23.79
C ILE A 290 17.47 6.57 -23.23
N ALA A 291 17.22 5.44 -23.92
CA ALA A 291 16.34 4.40 -23.39
C ALA A 291 17.03 3.67 -22.23
N VAL A 292 16.26 3.47 -21.14
CA VAL A 292 16.64 2.76 -19.91
C VAL A 292 15.59 1.74 -19.52
N GLY A 293 15.62 1.18 -18.31
CA GLY A 293 14.57 0.33 -17.80
C GLY A 293 13.27 1.12 -17.53
N LEU A 294 12.23 0.42 -17.12
CA LEU A 294 10.92 1.02 -16.84
C LEU A 294 10.93 1.71 -15.47
N HIS A 295 10.20 2.81 -15.40
CA HIS A 295 10.11 3.63 -14.22
C HIS A 295 11.47 4.05 -13.68
N PRO A 296 12.28 4.81 -14.48
CA PRO A 296 13.55 5.31 -13.99
C PRO A 296 13.32 6.36 -12.90
N THR A 297 13.87 6.09 -11.70
CA THR A 297 13.66 6.86 -10.48
C THR A 297 14.88 7.74 -10.19
N ALA A 298 15.83 7.28 -9.40
CA ALA A 298 17.01 8.07 -9.03
C ALA A 298 18.10 8.08 -10.12
N VAL A 299 18.81 9.20 -10.18
CA VAL A 299 19.94 9.43 -11.10
C VAL A 299 21.16 9.89 -10.32
N TYR A 300 22.22 9.08 -10.28
CA TYR A 300 23.47 9.38 -9.57
C TYR A 300 24.66 9.40 -10.52
N ALA A 301 25.58 10.37 -10.36
CA ALA A 301 26.73 10.49 -11.22
C ALA A 301 28.05 10.48 -10.45
N LYS A 302 28.99 9.66 -10.90
CA LYS A 302 30.38 9.67 -10.42
C LYS A 302 31.34 9.24 -11.52
N ASN A 303 32.51 9.91 -11.62
CA ASN A 303 33.60 9.54 -12.51
C ASN A 303 33.19 9.37 -14.00
N GLY A 304 32.31 10.23 -14.51
CA GLY A 304 31.88 10.19 -15.92
C GLY A 304 30.88 9.06 -16.24
N THR A 305 30.30 8.46 -15.22
CA THR A 305 29.22 7.46 -15.31
C THR A 305 27.99 8.02 -14.66
N VAL A 306 26.82 7.74 -15.25
CA VAL A 306 25.51 7.98 -14.65
C VAL A 306 24.86 6.64 -14.39
N PHE A 307 24.40 6.42 -13.16
CA PHE A 307 23.60 5.28 -12.73
C PHE A 307 22.15 5.71 -12.64
N VAL A 308 21.25 4.88 -13.14
CA VAL A 308 19.81 5.14 -13.12
C VAL A 308 19.12 3.91 -12.58
N THR A 309 18.43 4.05 -11.46
CA THR A 309 17.58 2.98 -10.92
C THR A 309 16.30 2.89 -11.72
N ASN A 310 15.85 1.69 -12.02
CA ASN A 310 14.64 1.42 -12.80
C ASN A 310 13.75 0.50 -11.94
N THR A 311 12.87 1.10 -11.16
CA THR A 311 12.10 0.43 -10.11
C THR A 311 11.23 -0.69 -10.66
N ALA A 312 10.49 -0.46 -11.73
CA ALA A 312 9.58 -1.45 -12.31
C ALA A 312 10.27 -2.58 -13.10
N THR A 313 11.57 -2.41 -13.49
CA THR A 313 12.34 -3.49 -14.14
C THR A 313 13.40 -4.11 -13.25
N ASN A 314 13.48 -3.72 -11.98
CA ASN A 314 14.38 -4.29 -10.98
C ASN A 314 15.84 -4.31 -11.45
N ASN A 315 16.34 -3.18 -11.96
CA ASN A 315 17.71 -3.08 -12.43
C ASN A 315 18.25 -1.64 -12.37
N VAL A 316 19.55 -1.51 -12.54
CA VAL A 316 20.24 -0.22 -12.67
C VAL A 316 20.84 -0.11 -14.07
N SER A 317 20.52 0.96 -14.80
CA SER A 317 21.14 1.30 -16.06
C SER A 317 22.42 2.08 -15.83
N VAL A 318 23.54 1.66 -16.44
CA VAL A 318 24.85 2.33 -16.37
C VAL A 318 25.10 3.06 -17.67
N ILE A 319 25.10 4.39 -17.63
CA ILE A 319 25.32 5.27 -18.79
C ILE A 319 26.78 5.76 -18.80
N ASP A 320 27.52 5.44 -19.85
CA ASP A 320 28.82 6.10 -20.13
C ASP A 320 28.55 7.47 -20.76
N THR A 321 28.85 8.55 -20.04
CA THR A 321 28.59 9.93 -20.49
C THR A 321 29.37 10.35 -21.73
N ARG A 322 30.50 9.74 -21.97
CA ARG A 322 31.34 10.00 -23.20
C ARG A 322 30.71 9.33 -24.41
N ARG A 323 30.11 8.15 -24.24
CA ARG A 323 29.40 7.42 -25.29
C ARG A 323 27.93 7.84 -25.45
N GLY A 324 27.36 8.48 -24.44
CA GLY A 324 25.98 8.94 -24.43
C GLY A 324 24.97 7.79 -24.55
N LYS A 325 25.24 6.64 -23.94
CA LYS A 325 24.37 5.45 -24.00
C LYS A 325 24.53 4.52 -22.79
N VAL A 326 23.54 3.68 -22.54
CA VAL A 326 23.64 2.55 -21.62
C VAL A 326 24.68 1.57 -22.12
N VAL A 327 25.63 1.20 -21.29
CA VAL A 327 26.72 0.26 -21.59
C VAL A 327 26.64 -1.01 -20.74
N GLN A 328 25.89 -0.95 -19.63
CA GLN A 328 25.65 -2.09 -18.75
C GLN A 328 24.28 -1.94 -18.09
N THR A 329 23.60 -3.05 -17.83
CA THR A 329 22.40 -3.14 -16.99
C THR A 329 22.68 -4.12 -15.85
N ILE A 330 22.49 -3.68 -14.61
CA ILE A 330 22.76 -4.45 -13.40
C ILE A 330 21.42 -4.94 -12.87
N ALA A 331 21.18 -6.27 -12.86
CA ALA A 331 20.01 -6.84 -12.22
C ALA A 331 20.12 -6.74 -10.69
N THR A 332 19.04 -6.37 -10.04
CA THR A 332 18.95 -6.24 -8.56
C THR A 332 18.26 -7.41 -7.89
N GLN A 333 17.67 -8.33 -8.66
CA GLN A 333 17.09 -9.55 -8.13
C GLN A 333 18.17 -10.41 -7.44
N PRO A 334 17.88 -10.98 -6.28
CA PRO A 334 18.85 -11.78 -5.50
C PRO A 334 19.35 -13.05 -6.20
N TRP A 335 18.58 -13.59 -7.15
CA TRP A 335 18.93 -14.73 -8.01
C TRP A 335 18.24 -14.60 -9.37
N PRO A 336 18.74 -15.24 -10.43
CA PRO A 336 18.26 -15.01 -11.80
C PRO A 336 16.78 -15.32 -12.05
N GLU A 337 16.23 -16.32 -11.35
CA GLU A 337 14.84 -16.76 -11.50
C GLU A 337 13.89 -16.11 -10.46
N ALA A 338 14.38 -15.15 -9.69
CA ALA A 338 13.57 -14.45 -8.70
C ALA A 338 12.42 -13.68 -9.37
N SER A 339 11.30 -13.55 -8.65
CA SER A 339 10.17 -12.71 -9.05
C SER A 339 10.62 -11.24 -9.21
N VAL A 340 9.73 -10.38 -9.67
CA VAL A 340 9.91 -8.91 -9.70
C VAL A 340 9.48 -8.29 -8.36
N GLY A 341 9.57 -6.95 -8.22
CA GLY A 341 9.07 -6.23 -7.04
C GLY A 341 10.12 -6.05 -5.94
N TYR A 342 11.40 -5.86 -6.30
CA TYR A 342 12.45 -5.47 -5.34
C TYR A 342 12.60 -3.96 -5.23
N GLU A 343 12.18 -3.23 -6.26
CA GLU A 343 12.12 -1.78 -6.35
C GLU A 343 13.46 -1.11 -5.97
N PRO A 344 14.47 -1.18 -6.87
CA PRO A 344 15.68 -0.40 -6.69
C PRO A 344 15.37 1.08 -6.77
N ASP A 345 15.71 1.85 -5.73
CA ASP A 345 15.37 3.26 -5.61
C ASP A 345 16.63 4.12 -5.54
N GLY A 346 17.20 4.40 -4.39
CA GLY A 346 18.43 5.18 -4.27
C GLY A 346 19.69 4.43 -4.71
N VAL A 347 20.70 5.16 -5.22
CA VAL A 347 21.97 4.59 -5.64
C VAL A 347 23.16 5.51 -5.30
N THR A 348 24.23 4.94 -4.77
CA THR A 348 25.49 5.69 -4.52
C THR A 348 26.72 4.82 -4.79
N LEU A 349 27.86 5.45 -5.02
CA LEU A 349 29.15 4.78 -5.26
C LEU A 349 30.18 5.29 -4.26
N THR A 350 30.69 4.41 -3.40
CA THR A 350 31.75 4.72 -2.44
C THR A 350 33.11 5.00 -3.15
N ASP A 351 34.05 5.61 -2.45
CA ASP A 351 35.37 5.93 -3.03
C ASP A 351 36.24 4.69 -3.28
N ASP A 352 36.02 3.61 -2.55
CA ASP A 352 36.70 2.32 -2.72
C ASP A 352 36.02 1.38 -3.75
N GLY A 353 34.98 1.88 -4.45
CA GLY A 353 34.36 1.22 -5.59
C GLY A 353 33.24 0.24 -5.25
N HIS A 354 32.53 0.42 -4.12
CA HIS A 354 31.30 -0.29 -3.86
C HIS A 354 30.10 0.53 -4.38
N LEU A 355 29.35 -0.06 -5.31
CA LEU A 355 28.07 0.47 -5.76
C LEU A 355 26.99 -0.07 -4.81
N LEU A 356 26.26 0.84 -4.17
CA LEU A 356 25.19 0.56 -3.22
C LEU A 356 23.86 0.95 -3.85
N VAL A 357 22.88 0.08 -3.78
CA VAL A 357 21.53 0.30 -4.34
C VAL A 357 20.50 -0.09 -3.29
N THR A 358 19.63 0.83 -2.91
CA THR A 358 18.49 0.49 -2.05
C THR A 358 17.49 -0.37 -2.80
N LEU A 359 16.86 -1.29 -2.11
CA LEU A 359 15.80 -2.15 -2.62
C LEU A 359 14.59 -1.99 -1.69
N GLY A 360 13.67 -1.09 -2.05
CA GLY A 360 12.55 -0.67 -1.20
C GLY A 360 11.77 -1.83 -0.61
N ARG A 361 11.24 -2.71 -1.46
CA ARG A 361 10.42 -3.83 -1.00
C ARG A 361 11.19 -5.01 -0.40
N ALA A 362 12.52 -4.99 -0.52
CA ALA A 362 13.38 -5.99 0.10
C ALA A 362 13.87 -5.59 1.50
N ASN A 363 13.65 -4.36 1.93
CA ASN A 363 14.22 -3.79 3.16
C ASN A 363 15.73 -4.01 3.22
N ALA A 364 16.43 -3.69 2.13
CA ALA A 364 17.84 -4.00 2.01
C ALA A 364 18.60 -3.02 1.10
N VAL A 365 19.94 -3.00 1.28
CA VAL A 365 20.87 -2.40 0.31
C VAL A 365 21.62 -3.49 -0.42
N ALA A 366 21.53 -3.52 -1.74
CA ALA A 366 22.34 -4.40 -2.58
C ALA A 366 23.73 -3.78 -2.80
N VAL A 367 24.78 -4.60 -2.65
CA VAL A 367 26.17 -4.19 -2.73
C VAL A 367 26.87 -4.87 -3.89
N TYR A 368 27.51 -4.09 -4.73
CA TYR A 368 28.27 -4.55 -5.89
C TYR A 368 29.68 -3.96 -5.88
N LYS A 369 30.65 -4.71 -6.44
CA LYS A 369 31.97 -4.17 -6.78
C LYS A 369 31.90 -3.54 -8.16
N TYR A 370 32.17 -2.25 -8.23
CA TYR A 370 32.21 -1.47 -9.46
C TYR A 370 33.62 -0.95 -9.73
N LYS A 371 34.08 -0.99 -10.96
CA LYS A 371 35.40 -0.44 -11.36
C LYS A 371 35.26 0.68 -12.38
N ASN A 372 34.54 0.45 -13.45
CA ASN A 372 34.30 1.41 -14.53
C ASN A 372 33.07 0.96 -15.36
N PRO A 373 32.47 1.83 -16.18
CA PRO A 373 31.22 1.51 -16.87
C PRO A 373 31.33 0.36 -17.89
N LEU A 374 32.51 -0.09 -18.27
CA LEU A 374 32.70 -1.13 -19.28
C LEU A 374 33.02 -2.51 -18.71
N GLU A 375 33.41 -2.57 -17.44
CA GLU A 375 33.61 -3.84 -16.75
C GLU A 375 32.33 -4.25 -16.01
N PRO A 376 31.90 -5.53 -16.15
CA PRO A 376 30.76 -6.04 -15.43
C PRO A 376 30.94 -5.89 -13.92
N VAL A 377 29.90 -5.44 -13.22
CA VAL A 377 29.91 -5.42 -11.76
C VAL A 377 29.91 -6.83 -11.19
N SER A 378 30.42 -6.98 -9.97
CA SER A 378 30.37 -8.23 -9.21
C SER A 378 29.44 -8.03 -8.02
N TYR A 379 28.37 -8.82 -7.94
CA TYR A 379 27.48 -8.83 -6.78
C TYR A 379 28.23 -9.37 -5.56
N ILE A 380 28.13 -8.67 -4.42
CA ILE A 380 28.71 -9.07 -3.14
C ILE A 380 27.65 -9.67 -2.22
N GLY A 381 26.54 -8.95 -1.98
CA GLY A 381 25.49 -9.37 -1.10
C GLY A 381 24.47 -8.27 -0.80
N LEU A 382 23.69 -8.49 0.26
CA LEU A 382 22.66 -7.59 0.77
C LEU A 382 22.96 -7.18 2.20
N LEU A 383 22.63 -5.95 2.56
CA LEU A 383 22.65 -5.42 3.92
C LEU A 383 21.23 -5.10 4.38
N PRO A 384 20.81 -5.52 5.59
CA PRO A 384 19.47 -5.23 6.07
C PRO A 384 19.29 -3.77 6.45
N THR A 385 18.10 -3.23 6.18
CA THR A 385 17.66 -1.87 6.53
C THR A 385 16.39 -1.91 7.35
N ASP A 386 15.82 -0.73 7.61
CA ASP A 386 14.45 -0.57 8.05
C ASP A 386 13.47 -0.66 6.86
N TYR A 387 12.20 -0.36 7.11
CA TYR A 387 11.11 -0.59 6.20
C TYR A 387 11.14 0.43 5.05
N PHE A 388 11.25 -0.06 3.84
CA PHE A 388 11.31 0.66 2.56
C PHE A 388 12.46 1.69 2.51
N PRO A 389 13.73 1.23 2.34
CA PRO A 389 14.86 2.13 2.10
C PRO A 389 14.71 2.79 0.73
N ALA A 390 14.56 4.12 0.70
CA ALA A 390 14.46 4.92 -0.51
C ALA A 390 15.81 5.53 -0.89
N GLU A 391 16.33 6.44 -0.08
CA GLU A 391 17.53 7.20 -0.37
C GLU A 391 18.78 6.62 0.30
N ILE A 392 19.95 6.82 -0.31
CA ILE A 392 21.24 6.41 0.24
C ILE A 392 22.33 7.44 -0.07
N ALA A 393 23.07 7.83 0.96
CA ALA A 393 24.16 8.77 0.82
C ALA A 393 25.44 8.29 1.51
N THR A 394 26.60 8.70 0.98
CA THR A 394 27.89 8.56 1.65
C THR A 394 28.25 9.85 2.38
N VAL A 395 28.47 9.77 3.70
CA VAL A 395 28.87 10.90 4.55
C VAL A 395 30.23 10.59 5.18
N GLY A 396 31.28 11.06 4.56
CA GLY A 396 32.65 10.67 4.94
C GLY A 396 32.88 9.15 4.76
N LYS A 397 32.95 8.39 5.86
CA LYS A 397 33.08 6.92 5.83
C LYS A 397 31.77 6.21 6.21
N ASP A 398 30.77 6.96 6.58
CA ASP A 398 29.49 6.42 6.99
C ASP A 398 28.55 6.39 5.77
N ILE A 399 27.69 5.40 5.76
CA ILE A 399 26.55 5.29 4.85
C ILE A 399 25.32 5.68 5.67
N VAL A 400 24.49 6.55 5.11
CA VAL A 400 23.19 6.94 5.66
C VAL A 400 22.12 6.50 4.69
N VAL A 401 21.12 5.79 5.18
CA VAL A 401 19.95 5.36 4.41
C VAL A 401 18.72 6.00 5.01
N SER A 402 17.90 6.63 4.18
CA SER A 402 16.58 7.10 4.54
C SER A 402 15.57 6.02 4.21
N ASN A 403 14.79 5.59 5.21
CA ASN A 403 13.74 4.60 5.06
C ASN A 403 12.40 5.32 5.10
N THR A 404 11.60 5.19 4.05
CA THR A 404 10.29 5.83 3.92
C THR A 404 9.40 5.51 5.10
N ARG A 405 9.41 4.25 5.56
CA ARG A 405 8.75 3.80 6.79
C ARG A 405 9.80 3.39 7.83
N GLY A 406 9.46 3.50 9.13
CA GLY A 406 10.31 3.08 10.25
C GLY A 406 9.92 1.72 10.79
N VAL A 407 9.04 1.71 11.77
CA VAL A 407 8.56 0.51 12.47
C VAL A 407 7.03 0.45 12.46
N ASP A 408 6.44 0.67 11.33
CA ASP A 408 4.99 0.74 11.13
C ASP A 408 4.27 1.87 11.88
N ALA A 409 2.96 1.73 12.13
CA ALA A 409 2.11 2.70 12.80
C ALA A 409 2.23 2.60 14.33
N LEU A 410 3.44 2.74 14.85
CA LEU A 410 3.80 2.61 16.26
C LEU A 410 4.40 3.90 16.83
N ARG A 411 3.82 5.04 16.50
CA ARG A 411 4.26 6.34 17.05
C ARG A 411 4.11 6.35 18.56
N THR A 412 5.21 6.58 19.28
CA THR A 412 5.25 6.52 20.75
C THR A 412 4.49 7.64 21.46
N THR A 413 4.05 8.66 20.73
CA THR A 413 3.31 9.79 21.27
C THR A 413 1.80 9.56 21.35
N THR A 414 1.29 8.47 20.80
CA THR A 414 -0.13 8.13 20.82
C THR A 414 -0.49 7.41 22.12
N ALA A 415 -1.43 7.95 22.89
CA ALA A 415 -1.65 7.54 24.27
C ALA A 415 -2.64 6.38 24.44
N ALA A 416 -3.59 6.17 23.49
CA ALA A 416 -4.71 5.25 23.69
C ALA A 416 -4.88 4.20 22.59
N GLY A 417 -4.10 4.28 21.52
CA GLY A 417 -4.13 3.36 20.39
C GLY A 417 -3.35 3.94 19.22
N HIS A 418 -3.24 3.18 18.15
CA HIS A 418 -2.48 3.53 16.96
C HIS A 418 -3.39 3.55 15.74
N GLY A 419 -3.28 4.56 14.88
CA GLY A 419 -3.89 4.62 13.57
C GLY A 419 -2.83 4.57 12.47
N THR A 420 -3.20 4.34 11.21
CA THR A 420 -2.25 4.28 10.09
C THR A 420 -1.42 5.56 9.93
N HIS A 421 -1.97 6.71 10.31
CA HIS A 421 -1.24 7.99 10.33
C HIS A 421 -0.23 8.13 11.50
N ASP A 422 -0.15 7.13 12.39
CA ASP A 422 0.94 7.02 13.36
C ASP A 422 2.18 6.32 12.77
N THR A 423 2.22 6.16 11.46
CA THR A 423 3.39 5.67 10.72
C THR A 423 4.61 6.51 11.06
N THR A 424 5.70 5.82 11.35
CA THR A 424 7.01 6.40 11.60
C THR A 424 7.88 6.26 10.35
N SER A 425 8.98 7.01 10.31
CA SER A 425 10.07 6.80 9.34
C SER A 425 11.40 6.72 10.06
N SER A 426 12.47 6.37 9.36
CA SER A 426 13.77 6.27 10.02
C SER A 426 14.93 6.65 9.12
N LEU A 427 16.05 6.97 9.77
CA LEU A 427 17.37 6.99 9.17
C LEU A 427 18.20 5.88 9.80
N THR A 428 19.00 5.19 8.99
CA THR A 428 19.99 4.23 9.49
C THR A 428 21.39 4.66 9.06
N LYS A 429 22.36 4.56 9.99
CA LYS A 429 23.75 4.97 9.75
C LYS A 429 24.70 3.83 10.12
N PHE A 430 25.56 3.45 9.18
CA PHE A 430 26.54 2.40 9.37
C PHE A 430 27.81 2.65 8.57
N ARG A 431 28.88 1.97 8.97
CA ARG A 431 30.07 1.83 8.11
C ARG A 431 29.94 0.59 7.27
N LEU A 432 30.30 0.71 5.99
CA LEU A 432 30.26 -0.44 5.09
C LEU A 432 31.10 -1.58 5.65
N PRO A 433 30.51 -2.76 5.93
CA PRO A 433 31.24 -3.93 6.37
C PRO A 433 32.18 -4.47 5.26
N ASP A 434 33.08 -5.37 5.61
CA ASP A 434 33.85 -6.08 4.60
C ASP A 434 33.00 -7.08 3.79
N ASP A 435 33.50 -7.52 2.64
CA ASP A 435 32.79 -8.43 1.73
C ASP A 435 32.36 -9.75 2.38
N HIS A 436 33.05 -10.21 3.42
CA HIS A 436 32.69 -11.43 4.15
C HIS A 436 31.46 -11.20 5.03
N ALA A 437 31.44 -10.11 5.77
CA ALA A 437 30.32 -9.72 6.61
C ALA A 437 29.08 -9.41 5.77
N ILE A 438 29.21 -8.71 4.63
CA ILE A 438 28.10 -8.45 3.68
C ILE A 438 27.45 -9.78 3.22
N ARG A 439 28.28 -10.79 2.88
CA ARG A 439 27.73 -12.11 2.51
C ARG A 439 27.01 -12.80 3.67
N ALA A 440 27.47 -12.64 4.90
CA ALA A 440 26.79 -13.17 6.07
C ALA A 440 25.45 -12.46 6.34
N ASP A 441 25.39 -11.13 6.17
CA ASP A 441 24.17 -10.35 6.31
C ASP A 441 23.14 -10.67 5.22
N THR A 442 23.58 -11.07 4.03
CA THR A 442 22.68 -11.55 2.98
C THR A 442 21.74 -12.66 3.44
N ALA A 443 22.22 -13.59 4.26
CA ALA A 443 21.39 -14.66 4.81
C ALA A 443 20.31 -14.15 5.77
N LYS A 444 20.61 -13.08 6.53
CA LYS A 444 19.60 -12.42 7.38
C LYS A 444 18.50 -11.76 6.54
N VAL A 445 18.87 -11.03 5.47
CA VAL A 445 17.90 -10.42 4.57
C VAL A 445 16.99 -11.49 3.96
N PHE A 446 17.54 -12.63 3.54
CA PHE A 446 16.73 -13.76 3.04
C PHE A 446 15.75 -14.27 4.08
N GLN A 447 16.21 -14.45 5.33
CA GLN A 447 15.35 -14.89 6.44
C GLN A 447 14.26 -13.86 6.75
N GLN A 448 14.60 -12.58 6.79
CA GLN A 448 13.68 -11.48 7.09
C GLN A 448 12.56 -11.35 6.05
N ASN A 449 12.86 -11.68 4.79
CA ASN A 449 11.92 -11.64 3.68
C ASN A 449 11.22 -12.97 3.40
N GLY A 450 11.51 -14.04 4.15
CA GLY A 450 10.95 -15.37 3.88
C GLY A 450 11.36 -15.96 2.52
N TRP A 451 12.43 -15.46 1.90
CA TRP A 451 12.85 -15.94 0.58
C TRP A 451 13.46 -17.33 0.67
N THR A 452 12.82 -18.27 -0.01
CA THR A 452 13.33 -19.62 -0.23
C THR A 452 13.28 -19.94 -1.72
N LYS A 453 14.14 -20.82 -2.21
CA LYS A 453 14.11 -21.28 -3.61
C LYS A 453 12.80 -22.01 -3.97
N ASP A 454 12.03 -22.39 -2.96
CA ASP A 454 10.80 -23.18 -3.10
C ASP A 454 9.53 -22.35 -2.89
N SER A 455 9.62 -21.06 -2.65
CA SER A 455 8.48 -20.20 -2.30
C SER A 455 7.36 -20.16 -3.35
N ALA A 456 7.65 -20.47 -4.61
CA ALA A 456 6.66 -20.58 -5.68
C ALA A 456 6.70 -21.96 -6.36
N GLN A 457 6.65 -23.05 -5.60
CA GLN A 457 6.67 -24.41 -6.17
C GLN A 457 5.46 -24.66 -7.08
N VAL A 458 5.73 -24.78 -8.37
CA VAL A 458 4.75 -25.25 -9.35
C VAL A 458 4.70 -26.78 -9.27
N ALA A 459 3.50 -27.36 -9.30
CA ALA A 459 3.33 -28.81 -9.36
C ALA A 459 3.95 -29.35 -10.64
N THR A 460 5.00 -30.16 -10.51
CA THR A 460 5.66 -30.82 -11.65
C THR A 460 4.99 -32.13 -12.06
N ASP A 461 4.20 -32.75 -11.17
CA ASP A 461 3.45 -33.98 -11.41
C ASP A 461 1.95 -33.71 -11.45
N LYS A 462 1.33 -33.89 -12.58
CA LYS A 462 -0.14 -34.00 -12.75
C LYS A 462 -0.67 -35.36 -12.26
N GLY A 463 -0.15 -35.85 -11.13
CA GLY A 463 -0.65 -37.08 -10.53
C GLY A 463 -2.09 -36.91 -10.01
N ASN A 464 -2.79 -38.05 -9.79
CA ASN A 464 -4.14 -38.08 -9.20
C ASN A 464 -4.15 -37.64 -7.73
N LYS A 465 -3.82 -36.34 -7.46
CA LYS A 465 -3.91 -35.78 -6.14
C LYS A 465 -5.37 -35.47 -5.80
N LYS A 466 -5.77 -35.81 -4.59
CA LYS A 466 -7.10 -35.43 -4.09
C LYS A 466 -7.15 -33.93 -3.92
N PRO A 467 -8.23 -33.23 -4.35
CA PRO A 467 -8.43 -31.83 -4.08
C PRO A 467 -8.44 -31.54 -2.58
N VAL A 468 -7.81 -30.43 -2.18
CA VAL A 468 -7.80 -29.88 -0.82
C VAL A 468 -8.19 -28.41 -0.90
N PRO A 469 -8.67 -27.78 0.19
CA PRO A 469 -9.09 -26.36 0.13
C PRO A 469 -7.98 -25.43 -0.35
N VAL A 470 -6.84 -25.44 0.29
CA VAL A 470 -5.65 -24.69 -0.11
C VAL A 470 -4.55 -25.69 -0.50
N PRO A 471 -4.26 -25.87 -1.78
CA PRO A 471 -3.23 -26.79 -2.25
C PRO A 471 -1.84 -26.37 -1.78
N ALA A 472 -0.99 -27.33 -1.43
CA ALA A 472 0.39 -27.04 -0.99
C ALA A 472 1.31 -26.60 -2.14
N LYS A 473 1.01 -27.03 -3.36
CA LYS A 473 1.77 -26.64 -4.56
C LYS A 473 0.87 -25.97 -5.56
N LEU A 474 1.40 -24.95 -6.19
CA LEU A 474 0.70 -24.22 -7.24
C LEU A 474 0.29 -25.16 -8.38
N GLY A 475 -0.99 -25.11 -8.77
CA GLY A 475 -1.54 -25.98 -9.83
C GLY A 475 -2.03 -27.36 -9.37
N ASP A 476 -1.83 -27.75 -8.10
CA ASP A 476 -2.54 -28.87 -7.51
C ASP A 476 -4.05 -28.55 -7.39
N PRO A 477 -4.94 -29.54 -7.43
CA PRO A 477 -6.37 -29.30 -7.46
C PRO A 477 -6.90 -28.77 -6.13
N SER A 478 -7.71 -27.69 -6.18
CA SER A 478 -8.47 -27.17 -5.06
C SER A 478 -9.91 -27.72 -5.02
N THR A 479 -10.48 -27.90 -3.80
CA THR A 479 -11.92 -28.12 -3.61
C THR A 479 -12.72 -26.85 -3.86
N ILE A 480 -12.10 -25.67 -3.76
CA ILE A 480 -12.70 -24.35 -3.96
C ILE A 480 -12.52 -23.97 -5.43
N LYS A 481 -13.61 -23.57 -6.07
CA LYS A 481 -13.64 -23.18 -7.49
C LYS A 481 -14.06 -21.74 -7.69
N HIS A 482 -14.78 -21.20 -6.72
CA HIS A 482 -15.29 -19.84 -6.74
C HIS A 482 -14.75 -19.10 -5.52
N VAL A 483 -14.01 -18.03 -5.79
CA VAL A 483 -13.50 -17.09 -4.78
C VAL A 483 -14.26 -15.79 -4.93
N PHE A 484 -14.73 -15.26 -3.80
CA PHE A 484 -15.34 -13.95 -3.70
C PHE A 484 -14.44 -13.12 -2.79
N LEU A 485 -13.87 -12.05 -3.31
CA LEU A 485 -13.08 -11.07 -2.57
C LEU A 485 -13.93 -9.83 -2.38
N ILE A 486 -14.35 -9.57 -1.15
CA ILE A 486 -15.14 -8.40 -0.77
C ILE A 486 -14.21 -7.42 -0.08
N VAL A 487 -13.90 -6.33 -0.75
CA VAL A 487 -13.12 -5.20 -0.22
C VAL A 487 -14.07 -4.20 0.42
N LYS A 488 -13.76 -3.81 1.64
CA LYS A 488 -14.47 -2.86 2.46
C LYS A 488 -13.56 -1.68 2.81
N GLU A 489 -14.08 -0.69 3.55
CA GLU A 489 -13.41 0.58 3.77
C GLU A 489 -13.18 0.90 5.26
N ASN A 490 -11.89 1.00 5.60
CA ASN A 490 -11.31 1.87 6.59
C ASN A 490 -11.64 1.55 8.05
N ARG A 491 -11.75 0.27 8.45
CA ARG A 491 -11.98 -0.05 9.87
C ARG A 491 -10.87 -0.92 10.45
N THR A 492 -10.42 -0.55 11.65
CA THR A 492 -9.53 -1.39 12.44
C THR A 492 -10.26 -2.59 13.03
N TYR A 493 -9.50 -3.58 13.47
CA TYR A 493 -10.05 -4.72 14.20
C TYR A 493 -10.80 -4.25 15.46
N ASP A 494 -10.22 -3.36 16.26
CA ASP A 494 -10.85 -2.89 17.50
C ASP A 494 -12.12 -2.08 17.25
N GLN A 495 -12.19 -1.28 16.19
CA GLN A 495 -13.39 -0.50 15.88
C GLN A 495 -14.62 -1.40 15.64
N LEU A 496 -14.42 -2.58 15.03
CA LEU A 496 -15.50 -3.52 14.72
C LEU A 496 -15.63 -4.65 15.75
N PHE A 497 -14.52 -5.28 16.15
CA PHE A 497 -14.48 -6.51 16.93
C PHE A 497 -13.83 -6.36 18.31
N GLY A 498 -13.54 -5.14 18.74
CA GLY A 498 -13.01 -4.86 20.07
C GLY A 498 -13.93 -5.35 21.20
N ASP A 499 -15.23 -5.46 20.96
CA ASP A 499 -16.23 -5.95 21.89
C ASP A 499 -16.39 -7.49 21.92
N ILE A 500 -15.64 -8.26 21.10
CA ILE A 500 -15.67 -9.73 21.10
C ILE A 500 -14.69 -10.26 22.15
N PRO A 501 -15.19 -10.85 23.26
CA PRO A 501 -14.36 -11.18 24.41
C PRO A 501 -13.44 -12.39 24.18
N GLU A 502 -13.67 -13.21 23.14
CA GLU A 502 -12.87 -14.38 22.82
C GLU A 502 -11.58 -14.03 22.07
N GLY A 503 -11.53 -12.86 21.40
CA GLY A 503 -10.39 -12.40 20.62
C GLY A 503 -9.52 -11.40 21.38
N ASN A 504 -8.43 -10.97 20.73
CA ASN A 504 -7.55 -9.93 21.26
C ASN A 504 -8.08 -8.53 20.88
N GLY A 505 -9.25 -8.13 21.43
CA GLY A 505 -9.87 -6.84 21.21
C GLY A 505 -9.84 -5.93 22.42
N ASP A 506 -9.87 -4.61 22.20
CA ASP A 506 -10.08 -3.60 23.25
C ASP A 506 -11.50 -3.03 23.15
N PRO A 507 -12.41 -3.39 24.08
CA PRO A 507 -13.79 -2.89 24.05
C PRO A 507 -13.90 -1.37 24.26
N ALA A 508 -12.86 -0.69 24.76
CA ALA A 508 -12.85 0.76 24.87
C ALA A 508 -12.67 1.47 23.52
N LEU A 509 -12.18 0.76 22.50
CA LEU A 509 -12.01 1.24 21.14
C LEU A 509 -13.11 0.76 20.20
N ALA A 510 -14.01 -0.14 20.65
CA ALA A 510 -15.13 -0.64 19.84
C ALA A 510 -16.12 0.48 19.54
N GLN A 511 -16.17 0.88 18.27
CA GLN A 511 -16.99 1.99 17.78
C GLN A 511 -18.28 1.49 17.12
N TYR A 512 -18.19 0.38 16.38
CA TYR A 512 -19.28 -0.21 15.60
C TYR A 512 -19.47 -1.68 15.94
N GLY A 513 -19.54 -2.01 17.23
CA GLY A 513 -19.71 -3.37 17.74
C GLY A 513 -21.00 -4.08 17.31
N GLU A 514 -21.35 -5.20 17.94
CA GLU A 514 -22.42 -6.14 17.52
C GLU A 514 -23.80 -5.50 17.25
N ASN A 515 -24.12 -4.37 17.86
CA ASN A 515 -25.39 -3.67 17.58
C ASN A 515 -25.40 -2.98 16.20
N VAL A 516 -24.24 -2.61 15.68
CA VAL A 516 -24.10 -1.97 14.37
C VAL A 516 -23.77 -3.02 13.32
N THR A 517 -22.91 -3.99 13.65
CA THR A 517 -22.38 -5.01 12.73
C THR A 517 -22.78 -6.45 13.12
N PRO A 518 -24.09 -6.76 13.27
CA PRO A 518 -24.55 -8.07 13.75
C PRO A 518 -24.21 -9.23 12.78
N ASN A 519 -24.10 -8.97 11.46
CA ASN A 519 -23.75 -10.00 10.49
C ASN A 519 -22.27 -10.37 10.58
N GLN A 520 -21.37 -9.40 10.63
CA GLN A 520 -19.94 -9.65 10.77
C GLN A 520 -19.64 -10.40 12.08
N HIS A 521 -20.29 -10.03 13.19
CA HIS A 521 -20.21 -10.76 14.46
C HIS A 521 -20.75 -12.19 14.38
N ALA A 522 -21.87 -12.39 13.68
CA ALA A 522 -22.42 -13.73 13.47
C ALA A 522 -21.48 -14.60 12.59
N MET A 523 -20.85 -13.99 11.59
CA MET A 523 -19.88 -14.67 10.73
C MET A 523 -18.61 -15.09 11.50
N THR A 524 -18.08 -14.24 12.39
CA THR A 524 -16.93 -14.64 13.23
C THR A 524 -17.27 -15.80 14.15
N LYS A 525 -18.45 -15.81 14.73
CA LYS A 525 -18.93 -16.90 15.59
C LYS A 525 -19.11 -18.21 14.84
N GLN A 526 -19.56 -18.16 13.57
CA GLN A 526 -19.81 -19.36 12.76
C GLN A 526 -18.55 -19.87 12.05
N PHE A 527 -17.75 -19.01 11.44
CA PHE A 527 -16.66 -19.37 10.53
C PHE A 527 -15.25 -19.13 11.08
N GLY A 528 -15.13 -18.55 12.29
CA GLY A 528 -13.87 -18.26 12.94
C GLY A 528 -13.54 -16.77 13.03
N LEU A 529 -12.92 -16.41 14.13
CA LEU A 529 -12.40 -15.08 14.42
C LEU A 529 -10.89 -15.07 14.18
N TYR A 530 -10.42 -14.17 13.34
CA TYR A 530 -8.99 -13.94 13.05
C TYR A 530 -8.60 -12.63 13.72
N ASP A 531 -7.86 -12.69 14.83
CA ASP A 531 -7.61 -11.52 15.69
C ASP A 531 -6.20 -10.93 15.60
N ASN A 532 -5.40 -11.44 14.65
CA ASN A 532 -4.03 -10.98 14.41
C ASN A 532 -3.79 -10.81 12.90
N THR A 533 -4.61 -9.97 12.28
CA THR A 533 -4.65 -9.72 10.84
C THR A 533 -4.36 -8.26 10.54
N TYR A 534 -3.64 -7.99 9.42
CA TYR A 534 -3.15 -6.65 9.11
C TYR A 534 -3.38 -6.27 7.65
N ASP A 535 -3.80 -5.03 7.41
CA ASP A 535 -3.61 -4.35 6.14
C ASP A 535 -2.15 -3.88 5.98
N VAL A 536 -1.79 -3.36 4.82
CA VAL A 536 -0.42 -2.91 4.52
C VAL A 536 -0.39 -1.44 4.09
N GLY A 537 -1.50 -0.96 3.51
CA GLY A 537 -1.68 0.42 3.10
C GLY A 537 -1.84 1.37 4.27
N THR A 538 -1.45 2.63 4.11
CA THR A 538 -1.70 3.71 5.09
C THR A 538 -2.93 4.53 4.74
N ASN A 539 -3.47 4.33 3.55
CA ASN A 539 -4.68 4.97 3.02
C ASN A 539 -5.29 4.08 1.92
N SER A 540 -6.51 4.41 1.49
CA SER A 540 -7.30 3.56 0.60
C SER A 540 -6.63 3.28 -0.73
N ALA A 541 -6.04 4.26 -1.39
CA ALA A 541 -5.38 4.01 -2.68
C ALA A 541 -4.16 3.08 -2.54
N GLU A 542 -3.38 3.15 -1.44
CA GLU A 542 -2.35 2.16 -1.15
C GLU A 542 -2.96 0.78 -0.88
N GLY A 543 -4.04 0.71 -0.09
CA GLY A 543 -4.74 -0.54 0.26
C GLY A 543 -5.26 -1.28 -0.95
N HIS A 544 -5.95 -0.59 -1.86
CA HIS A 544 -6.42 -1.16 -3.12
C HIS A 544 -5.26 -1.64 -4.01
N ASN A 545 -4.13 -0.92 -4.06
CA ASN A 545 -2.92 -1.39 -4.75
C ASN A 545 -2.41 -2.70 -4.15
N TRP A 546 -2.28 -2.79 -2.82
CA TRP A 546 -1.85 -4.01 -2.15
C TRP A 546 -2.77 -5.20 -2.45
N LEU A 547 -4.09 -4.99 -2.45
CA LEU A 547 -5.06 -6.04 -2.75
C LEU A 547 -5.03 -6.47 -4.23
N MET A 548 -4.89 -5.53 -5.15
CA MET A 548 -5.00 -5.83 -6.58
C MET A 548 -3.68 -6.20 -7.24
N GLN A 549 -2.54 -5.76 -6.69
CA GLN A 549 -1.20 -5.98 -7.24
C GLN A 549 -0.27 -6.76 -6.29
N ALA A 550 -0.69 -7.04 -5.05
CA ALA A 550 0.16 -7.50 -3.95
C ALA A 550 1.39 -6.59 -3.74
N ASP A 551 1.23 -5.31 -4.06
CA ASP A 551 2.26 -4.29 -4.04
C ASP A 551 1.64 -2.89 -4.06
N ASN A 552 2.29 -1.94 -3.39
CA ASN A 552 2.09 -0.52 -3.62
C ASN A 552 3.35 -0.02 -4.30
N PRO A 553 3.36 0.25 -5.61
CA PRO A 553 4.59 0.56 -6.34
C PRO A 553 5.36 1.76 -5.76
N GLU A 554 6.66 1.78 -5.95
CA GLU A 554 7.55 2.85 -5.46
C GLU A 554 6.99 4.25 -5.74
N TYR A 555 6.41 4.45 -6.92
CA TYR A 555 5.77 5.71 -7.32
C TYR A 555 4.72 6.22 -6.33
N THR A 556 3.90 5.34 -5.78
CA THR A 556 2.88 5.66 -4.79
C THR A 556 3.43 5.63 -3.36
N GLU A 557 4.36 4.73 -3.06
CA GLU A 557 5.01 4.65 -1.74
C GLU A 557 5.85 5.89 -1.44
N SER A 558 6.61 6.40 -2.42
CA SER A 558 7.46 7.59 -2.26
C SER A 558 6.66 8.90 -2.24
N SER A 559 5.43 8.92 -2.74
CA SER A 559 4.49 10.04 -2.53
C SER A 559 3.85 10.01 -1.14
N ALA A 560 4.15 8.98 -0.36
CA ALA A 560 3.66 8.75 1.00
C ALA A 560 2.12 8.81 1.13
N GLY A 561 1.41 8.45 0.04
CA GLY A 561 -0.03 8.46 0.00
C GLY A 561 -0.67 9.83 -0.23
N GLU A 562 0.10 10.85 -0.53
CA GLU A 562 -0.42 12.18 -0.82
C GLU A 562 -0.74 12.39 -2.32
N TYR A 563 -0.44 11.41 -3.14
CA TYR A 563 -0.78 11.35 -4.58
C TYR A 563 -0.61 12.67 -5.32
N THR A 564 0.60 13.17 -5.28
CA THR A 564 0.94 14.50 -5.81
C THR A 564 0.60 14.65 -7.28
N ARG A 565 0.69 13.57 -8.06
CA ARG A 565 0.47 13.57 -9.50
C ARG A 565 -0.94 13.11 -9.88
N SER A 566 -1.39 11.99 -9.37
CA SER A 566 -2.72 11.46 -9.64
C SER A 566 -3.22 10.73 -8.42
N TYR A 567 -4.33 11.15 -7.89
CA TYR A 567 -5.12 10.29 -7.02
C TYR A 567 -5.93 9.33 -7.90
N ASP A 568 -6.25 8.19 -7.35
CA ASP A 568 -6.69 6.98 -8.03
C ASP A 568 -5.62 6.42 -8.96
N THR A 569 -4.79 5.59 -8.39
CA THR A 569 -3.80 4.83 -9.16
C THR A 569 -4.45 3.92 -10.20
N GLU A 570 -5.74 3.66 -10.07
CA GLU A 570 -6.56 2.98 -11.08
C GLU A 570 -6.53 3.65 -12.46
N ASN A 571 -6.31 4.95 -12.49
CA ASN A 571 -6.23 5.71 -13.74
C ASN A 571 -4.79 6.03 -14.15
N ASP A 572 -3.80 5.83 -13.29
CA ASP A 572 -2.43 6.27 -13.53
C ASP A 572 -1.50 5.13 -13.94
N ALA A 573 -1.00 5.19 -15.19
CA ALA A 573 -0.04 4.22 -15.70
C ALA A 573 1.24 4.08 -14.84
N LEU A 574 1.59 5.10 -14.06
CA LEU A 574 2.77 5.09 -13.19
C LEU A 574 2.53 4.32 -11.88
N GLY A 575 1.27 4.17 -11.47
CA GLY A 575 0.88 3.39 -10.29
C GLY A 575 0.75 1.88 -10.54
N HIS A 576 1.09 1.38 -11.74
CA HIS A 576 0.87 -0.02 -12.10
C HIS A 576 2.17 -0.77 -12.32
N GLN A 577 2.27 -1.99 -11.75
CA GLN A 577 3.43 -2.82 -11.93
C GLN A 577 3.35 -3.70 -13.21
N LYS A 578 4.49 -4.02 -13.77
CA LYS A 578 4.63 -4.80 -15.00
C LYS A 578 4.05 -6.22 -14.89
N SER A 579 4.06 -6.83 -13.72
CA SER A 579 3.52 -8.18 -13.49
C SER A 579 2.00 -8.26 -13.58
N GLY A 580 1.31 -7.12 -13.52
CA GLY A 580 -0.13 -7.01 -13.64
C GLY A 580 -0.87 -7.14 -12.32
N PHE A 581 -2.10 -7.60 -12.38
CA PHE A 581 -3.07 -7.60 -11.32
C PHE A 581 -3.63 -9.00 -11.05
N ILE A 582 -4.28 -9.17 -9.92
CA ILE A 582 -4.91 -10.43 -9.52
C ILE A 582 -5.86 -10.97 -10.62
N TRP A 583 -6.65 -10.10 -11.27
CA TRP A 583 -7.55 -10.51 -12.36
C TRP A 583 -6.79 -10.94 -13.61
N THR A 584 -5.67 -10.30 -13.95
CA THR A 584 -4.85 -10.71 -15.11
C THR A 584 -4.15 -12.02 -14.84
N GLY A 585 -3.73 -12.26 -13.58
CA GLY A 585 -3.18 -13.53 -13.13
C GLY A 585 -4.19 -14.68 -13.24
N ALA A 586 -5.45 -14.43 -12.83
CA ALA A 586 -6.55 -15.40 -12.98
C ALA A 586 -6.83 -15.73 -14.46
N GLN A 587 -6.93 -14.71 -15.30
CA GLN A 587 -7.13 -14.88 -16.76
C GLN A 587 -5.97 -15.66 -17.41
N ALA A 588 -4.72 -15.41 -16.99
CA ALA A 588 -3.54 -16.09 -17.53
C ALA A 588 -3.55 -17.62 -17.30
N VAL A 589 -4.25 -18.08 -16.26
CA VAL A 589 -4.45 -19.51 -15.97
C VAL A 589 -5.83 -20.04 -16.40
N GLY A 590 -6.54 -19.26 -17.22
CA GLY A 590 -7.82 -19.65 -17.81
C GLY A 590 -9.01 -19.61 -16.84
N LYS A 591 -8.91 -18.82 -15.75
CA LYS A 591 -10.01 -18.60 -14.81
C LYS A 591 -10.88 -17.43 -15.28
N SER A 592 -12.17 -17.58 -15.09
CA SER A 592 -13.12 -16.48 -15.32
C SER A 592 -13.06 -15.48 -14.17
N VAL A 593 -13.27 -14.22 -14.50
CA VAL A 593 -13.28 -13.11 -13.54
C VAL A 593 -14.55 -12.29 -13.73
N LYS A 594 -15.13 -11.81 -12.65
CA LYS A 594 -16.13 -10.76 -12.58
C LYS A 594 -15.70 -9.71 -11.56
N ASP A 595 -15.82 -8.47 -11.97
CA ASP A 595 -15.52 -7.35 -11.11
C ASP A 595 -16.76 -6.52 -10.85
N TYR A 596 -17.04 -6.27 -9.58
CA TYR A 596 -18.15 -5.52 -9.04
C TYR A 596 -17.62 -4.27 -8.33
N GLY A 597 -17.08 -3.35 -9.11
CA GLY A 597 -16.67 -2.02 -8.68
C GLY A 597 -15.23 -1.88 -8.20
N GLU A 598 -14.54 -2.97 -7.87
CA GLU A 598 -13.20 -2.93 -7.33
C GLU A 598 -12.19 -2.41 -8.37
N PHE A 599 -11.36 -1.45 -7.98
CA PHE A 599 -10.35 -0.83 -8.83
C PHE A 599 -10.88 -0.21 -10.12
N GLN A 600 -12.19 0.07 -10.22
CA GLN A 600 -12.78 0.81 -11.32
C GLN A 600 -12.72 2.32 -11.04
N SER A 601 -12.75 3.14 -12.08
CA SER A 601 -12.46 4.57 -11.96
C SER A 601 -13.45 5.48 -12.67
N MET A 602 -14.43 4.93 -13.39
CA MET A 602 -15.39 5.71 -14.16
C MET A 602 -16.82 5.42 -13.74
N GLU A 603 -17.52 6.43 -13.23
CA GLU A 603 -18.94 6.33 -12.88
C GLU A 603 -19.76 7.49 -13.45
N SER A 604 -20.98 7.19 -13.87
CA SER A 604 -22.00 8.17 -14.21
C SER A 604 -23.31 7.80 -13.55
N LYS A 605 -23.70 8.58 -12.55
CA LYS A 605 -24.90 8.41 -11.75
C LYS A 605 -26.03 9.27 -12.32
N PRO A 606 -27.27 8.74 -12.52
CA PRO A 606 -28.38 9.52 -13.03
C PRO A 606 -28.83 10.58 -12.03
N ALA A 607 -29.38 11.69 -12.53
CA ALA A 607 -29.97 12.72 -11.68
C ALA A 607 -31.06 12.10 -10.78
N GLY A 608 -31.03 12.45 -9.50
CA GLY A 608 -31.97 11.91 -8.51
C GLY A 608 -31.55 10.57 -7.89
N ALA A 609 -30.44 9.95 -8.27
CA ALA A 609 -29.87 8.79 -7.59
C ALA A 609 -29.21 9.21 -6.26
N THR A 610 -30.00 9.76 -5.34
CA THR A 610 -29.62 10.08 -3.97
C THR A 610 -29.67 8.84 -3.11
N TRP A 611 -28.98 8.82 -1.98
CA TRP A 611 -29.01 7.73 -1.03
C TRP A 611 -30.46 7.34 -0.68
N GLN A 612 -31.33 8.32 -0.40
CA GLN A 612 -32.73 8.09 -0.04
C GLN A 612 -33.53 7.41 -1.16
N ASN A 613 -33.27 7.82 -2.39
CA ASN A 613 -33.97 7.25 -3.54
C ASN A 613 -33.47 5.84 -3.88
N LEU A 614 -32.15 5.62 -3.81
CA LEU A 614 -31.54 4.30 -4.02
C LEU A 614 -31.94 3.31 -2.91
N TYR A 615 -32.02 3.77 -1.65
CA TYR A 615 -32.55 2.97 -0.53
C TYR A 615 -33.97 2.50 -0.81
N CYS A 616 -34.87 3.41 -1.26
CA CYS A 616 -36.25 3.05 -1.58
C CYS A 616 -36.35 2.18 -2.85
N ASP A 617 -35.47 2.43 -3.82
CA ASP A 617 -35.42 1.63 -5.04
C ASP A 617 -34.98 0.19 -4.74
N THR A 618 -34.03 -0.01 -3.83
CA THR A 618 -33.63 -1.33 -3.34
C THR A 618 -34.84 -2.09 -2.77
N LYS A 619 -35.65 -1.43 -1.91
CA LYS A 619 -36.88 -2.04 -1.35
C LYS A 619 -37.87 -2.39 -2.46
N ASN A 620 -38.03 -1.54 -3.44
CA ASN A 620 -38.90 -1.78 -4.60
C ASN A 620 -38.39 -2.94 -5.46
N MET A 621 -37.09 -2.96 -5.78
CA MET A 621 -36.48 -4.06 -6.52
C MET A 621 -36.71 -5.41 -5.84
N VAL A 622 -36.47 -5.50 -4.52
CA VAL A 622 -36.70 -6.71 -3.72
C VAL A 622 -38.17 -7.12 -3.73
N ALA A 623 -39.11 -6.16 -3.56
CA ALA A 623 -40.54 -6.45 -3.44
C ALA A 623 -41.18 -6.84 -4.78
N THR A 624 -40.71 -6.30 -5.91
CA THR A 624 -41.37 -6.41 -7.21
C THR A 624 -40.58 -7.26 -8.22
N GLY A 625 -39.30 -7.48 -8.01
CA GLY A 625 -38.39 -8.10 -9.00
C GLY A 625 -38.08 -7.19 -10.19
N GLN A 626 -38.52 -5.93 -10.20
CA GLN A 626 -38.23 -4.97 -11.29
C GLN A 626 -36.77 -4.52 -11.22
N ASP A 627 -36.18 -4.14 -12.35
CA ASP A 627 -34.87 -3.54 -12.44
C ASP A 627 -34.85 -2.16 -11.77
N THR A 628 -33.65 -1.68 -11.44
CA THR A 628 -33.44 -0.36 -10.81
C THR A 628 -34.03 0.77 -11.65
N ALA A 629 -34.68 1.73 -10.98
CA ALA A 629 -35.09 2.98 -11.57
C ALA A 629 -33.94 3.98 -11.81
N TYR A 630 -32.76 3.71 -11.22
CA TYR A 630 -31.57 4.57 -11.27
C TYR A 630 -30.35 3.81 -11.81
N PRO A 631 -30.32 3.42 -13.10
CA PRO A 631 -29.23 2.66 -13.67
C PRO A 631 -27.94 3.49 -13.68
N ILE A 632 -26.97 3.09 -12.89
CA ILE A 632 -25.63 3.68 -12.84
C ILE A 632 -24.80 3.07 -13.98
N LYS A 633 -23.90 3.84 -14.56
CA LYS A 633 -22.95 3.37 -15.58
C LYS A 633 -21.54 3.42 -15.00
N THR A 634 -20.83 2.32 -15.13
CA THR A 634 -19.49 2.17 -14.57
C THR A 634 -18.51 1.59 -15.59
N GLY A 635 -17.23 1.74 -15.33
CA GLY A 635 -16.17 1.21 -16.16
C GLY A 635 -14.78 1.49 -15.59
N SER A 636 -13.75 1.08 -16.32
CA SER A 636 -12.35 1.30 -15.96
C SER A 636 -11.56 1.83 -17.16
N ALA A 637 -10.59 2.69 -16.87
CA ALA A 637 -9.55 3.11 -17.81
C ALA A 637 -8.59 1.97 -18.17
N ILE A 638 -8.50 0.93 -17.32
CA ILE A 638 -7.69 -0.27 -17.55
C ILE A 638 -8.48 -1.24 -18.45
N PRO A 639 -8.05 -1.48 -19.70
CA PRO A 639 -8.84 -2.29 -20.64
C PRO A 639 -9.06 -3.74 -20.18
N SER A 640 -8.07 -4.35 -19.49
CA SER A 640 -8.20 -5.72 -18.97
C SER A 640 -9.22 -5.83 -17.83
N LEU A 641 -9.34 -4.81 -16.99
CA LEU A 641 -10.37 -4.73 -15.94
C LEU A 641 -11.73 -4.43 -16.54
N ASN A 642 -11.81 -3.43 -17.42
CA ASN A 642 -13.06 -3.07 -18.09
C ASN A 642 -13.73 -4.25 -18.84
N ALA A 643 -12.91 -5.18 -19.33
CA ALA A 643 -13.40 -6.39 -20.00
C ALA A 643 -14.09 -7.41 -19.07
N VAL A 644 -13.87 -7.33 -17.76
CA VAL A 644 -14.42 -8.23 -16.73
C VAL A 644 -15.35 -7.50 -15.75
N SER A 645 -15.45 -6.18 -15.85
CA SER A 645 -16.34 -5.36 -15.03
C SER A 645 -17.79 -5.65 -15.34
N VAL A 646 -18.61 -5.79 -14.30
CA VAL A 646 -20.05 -5.95 -14.39
C VAL A 646 -20.70 -4.58 -14.52
N PRO A 647 -21.33 -4.27 -15.66
CA PRO A 647 -21.87 -2.95 -15.89
C PRO A 647 -22.96 -2.57 -14.88
N GLY A 648 -22.87 -1.37 -14.34
CA GLY A 648 -23.89 -0.82 -13.46
C GLY A 648 -23.72 -1.14 -11.98
N PHE A 649 -22.65 -1.84 -11.59
CA PHE A 649 -22.29 -1.96 -10.18
C PHE A 649 -21.53 -0.68 -9.77
N PRO A 650 -22.02 0.06 -8.73
CA PRO A 650 -21.43 1.35 -8.35
C PRO A 650 -20.02 1.22 -7.75
N LEU A 651 -19.21 2.27 -7.95
CA LEU A 651 -17.89 2.42 -7.36
C LEU A 651 -17.96 2.96 -5.91
N PHE A 652 -16.87 3.59 -5.45
CA PHE A 652 -16.85 4.35 -4.20
C PHE A 652 -17.77 5.58 -4.35
N ASP A 653 -18.82 5.61 -3.57
CA ASP A 653 -19.67 6.77 -3.33
C ASP A 653 -20.52 6.50 -2.09
N THR A 654 -20.16 7.11 -0.97
CA THR A 654 -20.89 6.90 0.30
C THR A 654 -22.33 7.43 0.30
N SER A 655 -22.78 8.03 -0.79
CA SER A 655 -24.20 8.33 -1.03
C SER A 655 -24.97 7.21 -1.76
N VAL A 656 -24.31 6.07 -2.06
CA VAL A 656 -24.92 4.88 -2.64
C VAL A 656 -24.99 3.78 -1.57
N PRO A 657 -26.19 3.33 -1.12
CA PRO A 657 -26.27 2.28 -0.13
C PRO A 657 -25.64 0.96 -0.61
N ASP A 658 -24.90 0.28 0.26
CA ASP A 658 -24.33 -1.02 -0.08
C ASP A 658 -25.41 -2.12 -0.22
N ILE A 659 -26.56 -1.97 0.43
CA ILE A 659 -27.72 -2.86 0.16
C ILE A 659 -28.22 -2.70 -1.27
N TYR A 660 -28.05 -1.53 -1.91
CA TYR A 660 -28.33 -1.34 -3.33
C TYR A 660 -27.34 -2.10 -4.18
N LYS A 661 -26.01 -1.99 -3.89
CA LYS A 661 -24.96 -2.76 -4.55
C LYS A 661 -25.20 -4.26 -4.43
N ALA A 662 -25.56 -4.75 -3.22
CA ALA A 662 -25.87 -6.16 -2.98
C ALA A 662 -27.06 -6.67 -3.82
N GLU A 663 -28.13 -5.86 -4.00
CA GLU A 663 -29.27 -6.24 -4.84
C GLU A 663 -28.92 -6.24 -6.34
N ILE A 664 -28.10 -5.30 -6.82
CA ILE A 664 -27.60 -5.30 -8.21
C ILE A 664 -26.76 -6.56 -8.46
N TRP A 665 -25.84 -6.88 -7.53
CA TRP A 665 -25.03 -8.10 -7.61
C TRP A 665 -25.88 -9.37 -7.62
N LYS A 666 -26.87 -9.48 -6.72
CA LYS A 666 -27.74 -10.65 -6.61
C LYS A 666 -28.40 -10.97 -7.94
N ARG A 667 -28.90 -9.98 -8.65
CA ARG A 667 -29.54 -10.14 -9.96
C ARG A 667 -28.58 -10.71 -11.01
N ASP A 668 -27.33 -10.24 -11.04
CA ASP A 668 -26.33 -10.81 -11.92
C ASP A 668 -25.95 -12.23 -11.49
N PHE A 669 -25.81 -12.48 -10.18
CA PHE A 669 -25.50 -13.81 -9.63
C PHE A 669 -26.59 -14.85 -9.97
N GLU A 670 -27.87 -14.51 -9.81
CA GLU A 670 -28.99 -15.38 -10.16
C GLU A 670 -29.05 -15.67 -11.68
N LYS A 671 -28.76 -14.68 -12.51
CA LYS A 671 -28.81 -14.75 -13.96
C LYS A 671 -27.65 -15.56 -14.56
N SER A 672 -26.45 -15.33 -14.09
CA SER A 672 -25.22 -15.82 -14.77
C SER A 672 -24.33 -16.70 -13.90
N GLY A 673 -24.57 -16.77 -12.58
CA GLY A 673 -23.72 -17.47 -11.64
C GLY A 673 -22.39 -16.76 -11.40
N PRO A 674 -21.55 -17.26 -10.46
CA PRO A 674 -20.26 -16.69 -10.16
C PRO A 674 -19.18 -17.03 -11.18
N ALA A 675 -18.18 -16.17 -11.31
CA ALA A 675 -16.91 -16.47 -11.93
C ALA A 675 -16.02 -17.34 -11.00
N ASN A 676 -14.80 -17.67 -11.43
CA ASN A 676 -13.81 -18.29 -10.55
C ASN A 676 -13.26 -17.27 -9.55
N LEU A 677 -13.06 -16.03 -9.98
CA LEU A 677 -12.73 -14.88 -9.13
C LEU A 677 -13.81 -13.82 -9.28
N ASN A 678 -14.37 -13.37 -8.15
CA ASN A 678 -15.36 -12.30 -8.09
C ASN A 678 -14.83 -11.26 -7.10
N MET A 679 -14.63 -10.01 -7.56
CA MET A 679 -14.09 -8.91 -6.76
C MET A 679 -15.20 -7.89 -6.50
N PHE A 680 -15.27 -7.32 -5.30
CA PHE A 680 -16.33 -6.41 -4.87
C PHE A 680 -15.75 -5.22 -4.15
N TRP A 681 -16.40 -4.07 -4.31
CA TRP A 681 -16.18 -2.90 -3.48
C TRP A 681 -17.45 -2.48 -2.75
N LEU A 682 -17.49 -2.72 -1.42
CA LEU A 682 -18.55 -2.28 -0.53
C LEU A 682 -18.01 -1.18 0.39
N SER A 683 -18.36 0.06 0.15
CA SER A 683 -17.64 1.24 0.64
C SER A 683 -18.33 2.04 1.75
N ASN A 684 -19.51 1.63 2.25
CA ASN A 684 -20.26 2.48 3.17
C ASN A 684 -19.73 2.50 4.60
N ASP A 685 -18.93 1.54 5.01
CA ASP A 685 -18.25 1.58 6.30
C ASP A 685 -17.16 2.67 6.38
N HIS A 686 -16.70 3.21 5.25
CA HIS A 686 -15.90 4.43 5.21
C HIS A 686 -16.56 5.61 5.92
N THR A 687 -17.88 5.73 5.81
CA THR A 687 -18.66 6.87 6.30
C THR A 687 -18.51 8.14 5.44
N GLY A 688 -18.93 9.30 5.95
CA GLY A 688 -18.77 10.56 5.21
C GLY A 688 -20.01 11.00 4.42
N GLY A 689 -20.88 10.08 4.03
CA GLY A 689 -22.15 10.37 3.34
C GLY A 689 -23.35 10.50 4.28
N PRO A 690 -24.58 10.68 3.74
CA PRO A 690 -25.81 10.39 4.45
C PRO A 690 -26.04 8.87 4.43
N PRO A 691 -26.56 8.25 5.49
CA PRO A 691 -26.92 8.74 6.81
C PRO A 691 -25.73 8.96 7.76
N ASN A 692 -25.87 8.80 9.07
CA ASN A 692 -24.76 8.89 10.00
C ASN A 692 -23.85 7.66 9.93
N GLY A 693 -22.64 7.75 10.52
CA GLY A 693 -21.64 6.70 10.44
C GLY A 693 -22.11 5.32 10.91
N ALA A 694 -22.86 5.24 12.00
CA ALA A 694 -23.42 3.98 12.50
C ALA A 694 -24.43 3.35 11.52
N ALA A 695 -25.24 4.17 10.86
CA ALA A 695 -26.18 3.69 9.87
C ALA A 695 -25.50 3.23 8.57
N GLN A 696 -24.42 3.89 8.17
CA GLN A 696 -23.61 3.48 7.01
C GLN A 696 -22.88 2.15 7.27
N ASN A 697 -22.29 1.99 8.46
CA ASN A 697 -21.70 0.70 8.85
C ASN A 697 -22.75 -0.42 8.97
N ALA A 698 -23.96 -0.11 9.45
CA ALA A 698 -25.06 -1.08 9.49
C ALA A 698 -25.58 -1.46 8.08
N ASP A 699 -25.56 -0.52 7.13
CA ASP A 699 -25.90 -0.77 5.72
C ASP A 699 -24.86 -1.70 5.06
N ASN A 700 -23.58 -1.43 5.27
CA ASN A 700 -22.48 -2.27 4.79
C ASN A 700 -22.53 -3.68 5.40
N ASP A 701 -22.76 -3.79 6.71
CA ASP A 701 -22.90 -5.07 7.42
C ASP A 701 -24.08 -5.91 6.88
N LEU A 702 -25.25 -5.26 6.68
CA LEU A 702 -26.42 -5.93 6.13
C LEU A 702 -26.21 -6.37 4.68
N ALA A 703 -25.56 -5.55 3.86
CA ALA A 703 -25.23 -5.87 2.48
C ALA A 703 -24.30 -7.09 2.41
N THR A 704 -23.23 -7.07 3.19
CA THR A 704 -22.27 -8.17 3.33
C THR A 704 -22.97 -9.44 3.78
N GLY A 705 -23.80 -9.35 4.84
CA GLY A 705 -24.58 -10.49 5.33
C GLY A 705 -25.50 -11.10 4.27
N LYS A 706 -26.18 -10.27 3.48
CA LYS A 706 -27.05 -10.74 2.38
C LYS A 706 -26.28 -11.42 1.25
N ILE A 707 -25.11 -10.91 0.91
CA ILE A 707 -24.26 -11.54 -0.10
C ILE A 707 -23.82 -12.93 0.37
N VAL A 708 -23.36 -13.05 1.61
CA VAL A 708 -22.94 -14.33 2.20
C VAL A 708 -24.14 -15.31 2.33
N ASP A 709 -25.33 -14.83 2.75
CA ASP A 709 -26.56 -15.62 2.79
C ASP A 709 -26.88 -16.23 1.41
N GLU A 710 -26.94 -15.40 0.38
CA GLU A 710 -27.27 -15.83 -0.99
C GLU A 710 -26.27 -16.85 -1.53
N ILE A 711 -24.96 -16.61 -1.35
CA ILE A 711 -23.91 -17.55 -1.79
C ILE A 711 -24.04 -18.86 -1.02
N SER A 712 -24.22 -18.83 0.31
CA SER A 712 -24.22 -20.00 1.16
C SER A 712 -25.46 -20.90 0.97
N HIS A 713 -26.57 -20.35 0.50
CA HIS A 713 -27.76 -21.11 0.11
C HIS A 713 -27.77 -21.57 -1.35
N SER A 714 -26.79 -21.13 -2.14
CA SER A 714 -26.71 -21.50 -3.56
C SER A 714 -26.09 -22.90 -3.77
N LYS A 715 -26.29 -23.43 -4.97
CA LYS A 715 -25.63 -24.67 -5.43
C LYS A 715 -24.11 -24.58 -5.48
N TYR A 716 -23.55 -23.36 -5.46
CA TYR A 716 -22.12 -23.07 -5.54
C TYR A 716 -21.43 -23.12 -4.17
N TRP A 717 -22.18 -23.12 -3.08
CA TRP A 717 -21.64 -23.06 -1.71
C TRP A 717 -20.55 -24.09 -1.45
N LYS A 718 -20.78 -25.34 -1.86
CA LYS A 718 -19.90 -26.49 -1.59
C LYS A 718 -18.45 -26.32 -2.11
N ASP A 719 -18.24 -25.45 -3.10
CA ASP A 719 -16.95 -25.19 -3.72
C ASP A 719 -16.62 -23.68 -3.80
N SER A 720 -17.11 -22.92 -2.81
CA SER A 720 -16.87 -21.47 -2.66
C SER A 720 -16.06 -21.13 -1.42
N ALA A 721 -15.31 -20.03 -1.52
CA ALA A 721 -14.73 -19.29 -0.39
C ALA A 721 -14.95 -17.81 -0.61
N ILE A 722 -15.34 -17.11 0.46
CA ILE A 722 -15.52 -15.66 0.51
C ILE A 722 -14.45 -15.12 1.46
N PHE A 723 -13.68 -14.15 1.00
CA PHE A 723 -12.73 -13.37 1.77
C PHE A 723 -13.29 -11.97 1.90
N ILE A 724 -13.41 -11.48 3.12
CA ILE A 724 -13.85 -10.12 3.43
C ILE A 724 -12.66 -9.43 4.09
N VAL A 725 -12.28 -8.26 3.59
CA VAL A 725 -11.08 -7.54 4.01
C VAL A 725 -11.32 -6.04 3.91
N GLU A 726 -10.74 -5.28 4.84
CA GLU A 726 -10.63 -3.83 4.69
C GLU A 726 -9.46 -3.50 3.74
N ASP A 727 -9.56 -2.38 3.01
CA ASP A 727 -8.46 -1.90 2.16
C ASP A 727 -7.33 -1.33 3.02
N ASP A 728 -7.67 -0.41 3.93
CA ASP A 728 -6.81 0.12 4.98
C ASP A 728 -7.63 0.44 6.23
N SER A 729 -6.97 0.91 7.29
CA SER A 729 -7.63 1.26 8.57
C SER A 729 -7.91 2.76 8.75
N GLN A 730 -7.58 3.58 7.79
CA GLN A 730 -7.83 5.04 7.69
C GLN A 730 -7.64 5.81 9.02
N ALA A 731 -6.51 5.61 9.70
CA ALA A 731 -6.24 6.21 11.01
C ALA A 731 -7.27 5.90 12.11
N GLY A 732 -8.11 4.86 11.96
CA GLY A 732 -8.89 4.28 13.03
C GLY A 732 -7.98 3.77 14.13
N LEU A 733 -8.43 3.80 15.41
CA LEU A 733 -7.60 3.36 16.52
C LEU A 733 -7.65 1.84 16.71
N ASP A 734 -6.47 1.26 16.97
CA ASP A 734 -6.28 -0.11 17.39
C ASP A 734 -5.22 -0.18 18.49
N HIS A 735 -5.39 -1.08 19.49
CA HIS A 735 -4.48 -1.14 20.62
C HIS A 735 -3.16 -1.87 20.32
N VAL A 736 -3.06 -2.58 19.19
CA VAL A 736 -1.85 -3.31 18.77
C VAL A 736 -1.03 -2.51 17.77
N ASP A 737 -1.63 -2.17 16.63
CA ASP A 737 -1.01 -1.40 15.54
C ASP A 737 -2.09 -0.79 14.65
N GLY A 738 -1.82 0.38 14.07
CA GLY A 738 -2.79 1.07 13.20
C GLY A 738 -3.17 0.31 11.92
N HIS A 739 -2.39 -0.68 11.52
CA HIS A 739 -2.71 -1.54 10.37
C HIS A 739 -3.48 -2.81 10.75
N ARG A 740 -3.83 -3.02 12.04
CA ARG A 740 -4.60 -4.20 12.41
C ARG A 740 -6.06 -4.06 11.99
N ALA A 741 -6.45 -4.81 10.96
CA ALA A 741 -7.75 -4.76 10.31
C ALA A 741 -8.40 -6.13 10.17
N PRO A 742 -9.74 -6.24 10.11
CA PRO A 742 -10.42 -7.51 9.98
C PRO A 742 -10.14 -8.22 8.66
N ILE A 743 -9.84 -9.52 8.73
CA ILE A 743 -9.96 -10.45 7.60
C ILE A 743 -10.92 -11.55 8.02
N GLN A 744 -11.98 -11.80 7.25
CA GLN A 744 -12.93 -12.89 7.49
C GLN A 744 -12.87 -13.90 6.35
N ILE A 745 -12.89 -15.19 6.67
CA ILE A 745 -12.90 -16.31 5.70
C ILE A 745 -14.20 -17.10 5.89
N ILE A 746 -15.07 -17.02 4.91
CA ILE A 746 -16.39 -17.64 4.94
C ILE A 746 -16.46 -18.75 3.90
N SER A 747 -16.47 -20.00 4.35
CA SER A 747 -16.44 -21.16 3.47
C SER A 747 -16.92 -22.41 4.22
N PRO A 748 -17.53 -23.40 3.53
CA PRO A 748 -17.71 -24.74 4.13
C PRO A 748 -16.39 -25.37 4.58
N TRP A 749 -15.30 -24.96 3.96
CA TRP A 749 -13.95 -25.46 4.18
C TRP A 749 -13.15 -24.65 5.20
N ALA A 750 -13.67 -23.54 5.70
CA ALA A 750 -13.04 -22.78 6.80
C ALA A 750 -13.09 -23.57 8.12
N GLN A 751 -12.23 -23.27 9.05
CA GLN A 751 -12.32 -23.75 10.41
C GLN A 751 -13.46 -23.00 11.13
N HIS A 752 -14.45 -23.72 11.66
CA HIS A 752 -15.64 -23.13 12.27
C HIS A 752 -15.50 -22.98 13.79
N GLY A 753 -15.96 -21.83 14.32
CA GLY A 753 -16.05 -21.57 15.75
C GLY A 753 -14.69 -21.57 16.47
N VAL A 754 -13.64 -21.15 15.82
CA VAL A 754 -12.28 -21.04 16.38
C VAL A 754 -11.86 -19.58 16.48
N VAL A 755 -10.94 -19.28 17.39
CA VAL A 755 -10.14 -18.07 17.38
C VAL A 755 -8.77 -18.44 16.82
N ASP A 756 -8.36 -17.76 15.77
CA ASP A 756 -7.09 -17.99 15.10
C ASP A 756 -6.23 -16.71 15.23
N SER A 757 -5.20 -16.79 16.06
CA SER A 757 -4.28 -15.68 16.35
C SER A 757 -2.96 -15.80 15.57
N HIS A 758 -2.92 -16.56 14.49
CA HIS A 758 -1.77 -16.50 13.57
C HIS A 758 -1.68 -15.12 12.92
N TYR A 759 -0.45 -14.68 12.75
CA TYR A 759 -0.18 -13.47 11.98
C TYR A 759 -0.54 -13.69 10.50
N TYR A 760 -1.44 -12.87 9.99
CA TYR A 760 -1.84 -12.83 8.60
C TYR A 760 -1.89 -11.39 8.10
N THR A 761 -1.75 -11.23 6.79
CA THR A 761 -1.83 -9.94 6.11
C THR A 761 -2.70 -10.04 4.86
N GLN A 762 -3.04 -8.90 4.28
CA GLN A 762 -3.62 -8.85 2.94
C GLN A 762 -2.78 -9.66 1.93
N ILE A 763 -1.44 -9.63 2.05
CA ILE A 763 -0.54 -10.37 1.15
C ILE A 763 -0.70 -11.88 1.32
N THR A 764 -0.77 -12.38 2.57
CA THR A 764 -1.01 -13.81 2.83
C THR A 764 -2.39 -14.25 2.35
N MET A 765 -3.39 -13.37 2.42
CA MET A 765 -4.73 -13.61 1.88
C MET A 765 -4.70 -13.70 0.34
N ILE A 766 -4.07 -12.74 -0.36
CA ILE A 766 -3.91 -12.78 -1.82
C ILE A 766 -3.15 -14.04 -2.24
N ARG A 767 -2.07 -14.38 -1.53
CA ARG A 767 -1.32 -15.63 -1.76
C ARG A 767 -2.20 -16.87 -1.63
N THR A 768 -3.14 -16.87 -0.68
CA THR A 768 -4.10 -17.97 -0.49
C THR A 768 -5.05 -18.07 -1.68
N ILE A 769 -5.57 -16.96 -2.18
CA ILE A 769 -6.43 -16.89 -3.36
C ILE A 769 -5.69 -17.43 -4.60
N GLU A 770 -4.45 -17.00 -4.80
CA GLU A 770 -3.59 -17.49 -5.88
C GLU A 770 -3.38 -19.01 -5.82
N GLN A 771 -3.11 -19.51 -4.62
CA GLN A 771 -2.90 -20.95 -4.41
C GLN A 771 -4.17 -21.76 -4.71
N ILE A 772 -5.35 -21.27 -4.29
CA ILE A 772 -6.66 -21.88 -4.57
C ILE A 772 -6.94 -21.91 -6.07
N LEU A 773 -6.71 -20.82 -6.77
CA LEU A 773 -7.01 -20.68 -8.19
C LEU A 773 -5.89 -21.20 -9.11
N GLY A 774 -4.72 -21.53 -8.57
CA GLY A 774 -3.55 -22.00 -9.32
C GLY A 774 -2.84 -20.89 -10.07
N MET A 775 -2.92 -19.64 -9.60
CA MET A 775 -2.29 -18.46 -10.19
C MET A 775 -0.84 -18.35 -9.73
N LYS A 776 0.03 -17.86 -10.59
CA LYS A 776 1.40 -17.52 -10.19
C LYS A 776 1.40 -16.24 -9.38
N PRO A 777 2.28 -16.13 -8.35
CA PRO A 777 2.48 -14.88 -7.66
C PRO A 777 2.82 -13.72 -8.61
N MET A 778 2.33 -12.54 -8.27
CA MET A 778 2.54 -11.32 -9.05
C MET A 778 3.95 -10.75 -8.85
N ASN A 779 4.51 -10.86 -7.65
CA ASN A 779 5.82 -10.30 -7.31
C ASN A 779 6.54 -11.12 -6.22
N GLN A 780 7.59 -10.57 -5.63
CA GLN A 780 8.37 -11.27 -4.59
C GLN A 780 7.65 -11.31 -3.24
N LYS A 781 6.71 -10.40 -2.96
CA LYS A 781 6.00 -10.32 -1.69
C LYS A 781 5.01 -11.49 -1.54
N ASP A 782 4.08 -11.60 -2.47
CA ASP A 782 3.11 -12.70 -2.48
C ASP A 782 3.78 -14.07 -2.76
N SER A 783 4.90 -14.07 -3.52
CA SER A 783 5.71 -15.29 -3.71
C SER A 783 6.32 -15.81 -2.41
N ALA A 784 6.74 -14.94 -1.50
CA ALA A 784 7.33 -15.30 -0.22
C ALA A 784 6.27 -15.59 0.86
N ALA A 785 5.09 -15.01 0.73
CA ALA A 785 4.02 -15.11 1.72
C ALA A 785 3.52 -16.54 1.92
N THR A 786 3.20 -16.87 3.16
CA THR A 786 2.65 -18.18 3.53
C THR A 786 1.14 -18.19 3.37
N PRO A 787 0.56 -19.07 2.54
CA PRO A 787 -0.90 -19.17 2.43
C PRO A 787 -1.57 -19.49 3.77
N MET A 788 -2.77 -18.94 4.01
CA MET A 788 -3.59 -19.15 5.20
C MET A 788 -4.18 -20.58 5.28
N ALA A 789 -3.37 -21.60 5.01
CA ALA A 789 -3.85 -22.98 4.92
C ALA A 789 -4.38 -23.51 6.25
N THR A 790 -3.88 -22.98 7.38
CA THR A 790 -4.35 -23.33 8.74
C THR A 790 -5.76 -22.86 9.04
N ALA A 791 -6.23 -21.83 8.34
CA ALA A 791 -7.60 -21.34 8.44
C ALA A 791 -8.64 -22.31 7.81
N PHE A 792 -8.16 -23.34 7.10
CA PHE A 792 -9.01 -24.27 6.36
C PHE A 792 -8.96 -25.69 6.95
N THR A 793 -10.03 -26.46 6.71
CA THR A 793 -10.16 -27.86 7.11
C THR A 793 -10.53 -28.77 5.95
N GLN A 794 -10.12 -30.05 6.00
CA GLN A 794 -10.53 -31.06 5.02
C GLN A 794 -11.88 -31.70 5.36
N LYS A 795 -12.56 -31.27 6.44
CA LYS A 795 -13.87 -31.75 6.87
C LYS A 795 -14.87 -30.59 6.74
N PRO A 796 -15.50 -30.45 5.56
CA PRO A 796 -16.38 -29.30 5.32
C PRO A 796 -17.64 -29.33 6.20
N ASN A 797 -18.06 -28.14 6.61
CA ASN A 797 -19.35 -27.90 7.21
C ASN A 797 -20.22 -27.09 6.23
N TYR A 798 -21.23 -27.72 5.66
CA TYR A 798 -22.07 -27.10 4.64
C TYR A 798 -23.25 -26.29 5.20
N ALA A 799 -23.33 -26.10 6.52
CA ALA A 799 -24.38 -25.25 7.11
C ALA A 799 -24.30 -23.85 6.50
N PRO A 800 -25.40 -23.33 5.93
CA PRO A 800 -25.38 -22.01 5.34
C PRO A 800 -25.35 -20.94 6.44
N PHE A 801 -24.98 -19.74 6.05
CA PHE A 801 -25.17 -18.54 6.86
C PHE A 801 -26.57 -17.98 6.61
N ASN A 802 -27.20 -17.43 7.63
CA ASN A 802 -28.46 -16.70 7.49
C ASN A 802 -28.21 -15.24 7.89
N ALA A 803 -28.49 -14.31 7.00
CA ALA A 803 -28.32 -12.89 7.26
C ALA A 803 -29.13 -12.45 8.50
N VAL A 804 -28.46 -11.72 9.36
CA VAL A 804 -29.07 -11.13 10.56
C VAL A 804 -29.67 -9.77 10.17
N PRO A 805 -30.94 -9.50 10.50
CA PRO A 805 -31.51 -8.18 10.26
C PRO A 805 -30.74 -7.09 11.02
N ASN A 806 -30.62 -5.91 10.40
CA ASN A 806 -29.96 -4.78 11.04
C ASN A 806 -30.64 -4.42 12.38
N ARG A 807 -29.81 -4.10 13.37
CA ARG A 807 -30.29 -3.65 14.71
C ARG A 807 -30.21 -2.12 14.81
N THR A 808 -29.32 -1.49 14.08
CA THR A 808 -29.23 -0.04 13.90
C THR A 808 -30.03 0.38 12.68
N SER A 809 -30.78 1.48 12.78
CA SER A 809 -31.59 2.00 11.67
C SER A 809 -30.68 2.50 10.55
N LEU A 810 -30.92 2.04 9.31
CA LEU A 810 -30.23 2.52 8.10
C LEU A 810 -30.59 3.96 7.71
N THR A 811 -31.61 4.56 8.38
CA THR A 811 -32.03 5.97 8.18
C THR A 811 -31.67 6.87 9.36
N ALA A 812 -30.82 6.39 10.29
CA ALA A 812 -30.42 7.19 11.44
C ALA A 812 -29.57 8.42 10.99
N GLY A 813 -29.85 9.58 11.58
CA GLY A 813 -29.15 10.83 11.27
C GLY A 813 -29.59 11.55 9.99
N ILE A 814 -30.50 10.99 9.18
CA ILE A 814 -31.00 11.63 7.97
C ILE A 814 -32.03 12.71 8.33
N SER A 815 -31.78 13.95 7.89
CA SER A 815 -32.72 15.08 8.09
C SER A 815 -33.92 15.00 7.18
N THR A 816 -33.75 14.53 5.94
CA THR A 816 -34.84 14.29 4.96
C THR A 816 -35.05 12.81 4.80
N LEU A 817 -36.13 12.28 5.35
CA LEU A 817 -36.43 10.85 5.25
C LEU A 817 -36.58 10.37 3.81
N PRO A 818 -36.24 9.09 3.55
CA PRO A 818 -36.51 8.47 2.25
C PRO A 818 -38.02 8.51 1.90
N PRO A 819 -38.37 8.57 0.61
CA PRO A 819 -39.80 8.56 0.19
C PRO A 819 -40.60 7.37 0.69
N CYS A 820 -39.96 6.22 0.90
CA CYS A 820 -40.55 5.00 1.44
C CYS A 820 -40.60 4.94 2.97
N GLY A 821 -40.25 6.02 3.64
CA GLY A 821 -40.28 6.12 5.11
C GLY A 821 -38.97 5.73 5.78
N ALA A 822 -38.93 5.90 7.09
CA ALA A 822 -37.79 5.52 7.91
C ALA A 822 -37.62 3.98 7.97
N ASP A 823 -36.39 3.55 8.12
CA ASP A 823 -36.11 2.17 8.49
C ASP A 823 -36.40 1.93 9.97
N VAL A 824 -37.10 0.83 10.26
CA VAL A 824 -37.38 0.38 11.63
C VAL A 824 -36.71 -0.98 11.80
N PRO A 825 -35.62 -1.10 12.57
CA PRO A 825 -34.96 -2.38 12.80
C PRO A 825 -35.88 -3.43 13.36
N ALA A 826 -35.78 -4.69 12.89
CA ALA A 826 -36.63 -5.80 13.30
C ALA A 826 -36.57 -6.10 14.81
N ALA A 827 -35.50 -5.74 15.50
CA ALA A 827 -35.34 -5.89 16.94
C ALA A 827 -36.11 -4.84 17.76
N GLN A 828 -36.59 -3.77 17.13
CA GLN A 828 -37.43 -2.77 17.77
C GLN A 828 -38.90 -3.23 17.65
N ASN A 829 -39.61 -3.25 18.77
CA ASN A 829 -41.03 -3.46 18.74
C ASN A 829 -41.69 -2.46 17.78
N PRO A 830 -42.43 -2.87 16.74
CA PRO A 830 -43.06 -1.96 15.78
C PRO A 830 -43.99 -0.91 16.41
N ASN A 831 -44.35 -1.11 17.67
CA ASN A 831 -45.10 -0.16 18.47
C ASN A 831 -44.23 0.65 19.46
N ALA A 832 -42.94 0.43 19.51
CA ALA A 832 -42.06 1.27 20.31
C ALA A 832 -41.87 2.60 19.63
N ALA A 833 -41.97 3.68 20.39
CA ALA A 833 -41.56 5.00 19.90
C ALA A 833 -40.09 4.91 19.38
N PRO A 834 -39.75 5.59 18.26
CA PRO A 834 -38.38 5.68 17.83
C PRO A 834 -37.49 6.05 19.03
N ALA A 835 -36.35 5.40 19.18
CA ALA A 835 -35.40 5.80 20.21
C ALA A 835 -35.20 7.32 20.09
N PRO A 836 -35.28 8.06 21.22
CA PRO A 836 -35.07 9.50 21.14
C PRO A 836 -33.74 9.74 20.43
N LYS A 837 -33.75 10.66 19.46
CA LYS A 837 -32.47 11.13 18.85
C LYS A 837 -31.57 11.48 20.01
N ALA A 838 -30.39 10.91 20.07
CA ALA A 838 -29.38 11.35 21.01
C ALA A 838 -29.23 12.87 20.88
N VAL A 839 -29.44 13.57 21.96
CA VAL A 839 -29.38 15.04 21.96
C VAL A 839 -27.93 15.41 22.26
N VAL A 840 -27.28 16.00 21.28
CA VAL A 840 -25.94 16.60 21.51
C VAL A 840 -26.00 17.47 22.77
N PRO A 841 -25.13 17.27 23.78
CA PRO A 841 -25.10 18.10 24.98
C PRO A 841 -25.06 19.58 24.63
N ALA A 842 -25.75 20.42 25.42
CA ALA A 842 -25.93 21.84 25.08
C ALA A 842 -24.59 22.59 24.92
N ASP A 843 -23.59 22.22 25.71
CA ASP A 843 -22.24 22.75 25.67
C ASP A 843 -21.41 22.26 24.47
N GLN A 844 -21.84 21.19 23.77
CA GLN A 844 -21.19 20.61 22.60
C GLN A 844 -21.87 20.99 21.27
N GLN A 845 -23.03 21.58 21.29
CA GLN A 845 -23.82 21.86 20.08
C GLN A 845 -23.06 22.70 19.04
N ALA A 846 -22.28 23.69 19.49
CA ALA A 846 -21.52 24.57 18.61
C ALA A 846 -20.38 23.80 17.93
N VAL A 847 -19.70 22.92 18.67
CA VAL A 847 -18.61 22.07 18.15
C VAL A 847 -19.18 21.05 17.17
N ALA A 848 -20.27 20.40 17.52
CA ALA A 848 -20.94 19.44 16.63
C ALA A 848 -21.36 20.08 15.29
N ALA A 849 -21.88 21.34 15.33
CA ALA A 849 -22.22 22.08 14.12
C ALA A 849 -20.99 22.40 13.24
N GLN A 850 -19.82 22.65 13.84
CA GLN A 850 -18.59 22.83 13.08
C GLN A 850 -18.13 21.52 12.40
N TRP A 851 -18.24 20.41 13.10
CA TRP A 851 -17.96 19.08 12.53
C TRP A 851 -18.90 18.70 11.39
N GLU A 852 -20.20 18.98 11.48
CA GLU A 852 -21.14 18.77 10.38
C GLU A 852 -20.83 19.68 9.18
N THR A 853 -20.36 20.90 9.43
CA THR A 853 -19.92 21.80 8.36
C THR A 853 -18.68 21.24 7.68
N TRP A 854 -17.68 20.79 8.44
CA TRP A 854 -16.48 20.15 7.93
C TRP A 854 -16.83 18.90 7.09
N LYS A 855 -17.69 18.02 7.59
CA LYS A 855 -18.15 16.84 6.87
C LYS A 855 -18.75 17.19 5.50
N SER A 856 -19.57 18.24 5.44
CA SER A 856 -20.20 18.67 4.19
C SER A 856 -19.24 19.20 3.13
N GLN A 857 -17.99 19.47 3.49
CA GLN A 857 -16.94 19.95 2.61
C GLN A 857 -16.05 18.80 2.06
N GLN A 858 -16.21 17.59 2.60
CA GLN A 858 -15.44 16.42 2.14
C GLN A 858 -16.02 15.86 0.84
N ARG A 859 -15.18 15.21 0.02
CA ARG A 859 -15.58 14.67 -1.30
C ARG A 859 -15.75 13.14 -1.26
N THR A 860 -16.55 12.66 -0.31
CA THR A 860 -16.85 11.22 -0.15
C THR A 860 -18.17 10.81 -0.83
N THR A 861 -18.83 11.75 -1.51
CA THR A 861 -20.12 11.52 -2.18
C THR A 861 -20.14 12.07 -3.60
N GLY A 862 -20.90 11.41 -4.47
CA GLY A 862 -21.13 11.86 -5.84
C GLY A 862 -20.12 11.30 -6.86
N PRO A 863 -20.16 11.78 -8.11
CA PRO A 863 -19.40 11.17 -9.21
C PRO A 863 -17.88 11.34 -9.11
N ASN A 864 -17.42 12.27 -8.29
CA ASN A 864 -15.99 12.51 -8.02
C ASN A 864 -15.63 12.14 -6.56
N ALA A 865 -16.42 11.27 -5.96
CA ALA A 865 -16.14 10.79 -4.62
C ALA A 865 -14.86 9.95 -4.60
N ARG A 866 -14.04 10.15 -3.55
CA ARG A 866 -12.81 9.42 -3.30
C ARG A 866 -12.66 9.14 -1.81
N ALA A 867 -12.13 7.98 -1.47
CA ALA A 867 -11.94 7.57 -0.09
C ALA A 867 -10.98 8.54 0.64
N ASP A 868 -9.82 8.82 0.10
CA ASP A 868 -8.81 9.66 0.73
C ASP A 868 -9.07 11.19 0.60
N PHE A 869 -10.21 11.60 0.05
CA PHE A 869 -10.60 13.02 0.00
C PHE A 869 -11.35 13.52 1.24
N ALA A 870 -11.20 12.79 2.34
CA ALA A 870 -11.46 13.25 3.69
C ALA A 870 -10.18 13.11 4.52
N ASN A 871 -9.86 14.10 5.36
CA ASN A 871 -8.73 13.93 6.27
C ASN A 871 -9.03 12.77 7.24
N PRO A 872 -8.24 11.67 7.22
CA PRO A 872 -8.61 10.45 7.93
C PRO A 872 -8.60 10.61 9.45
N ALA A 873 -7.65 11.35 10.02
CA ALA A 873 -7.61 11.62 11.46
C ALA A 873 -8.83 12.42 11.91
N GLN A 874 -9.20 13.48 11.17
CA GLN A 874 -10.39 14.25 11.45
C GLN A 874 -11.67 13.43 11.25
N MET A 875 -11.74 12.58 10.21
CA MET A 875 -12.89 11.72 9.97
C MET A 875 -13.12 10.76 11.14
N ASN A 876 -12.06 10.14 11.65
CA ASN A 876 -12.18 9.25 12.82
C ASN A 876 -12.59 9.99 14.10
N HIS A 877 -12.13 11.22 14.31
CA HIS A 877 -12.62 12.06 15.42
C HIS A 877 -14.12 12.35 15.28
N PHE A 878 -14.56 12.76 14.08
CA PHE A 878 -15.96 13.03 13.80
C PHE A 878 -16.83 11.78 14.02
N ASP A 879 -16.43 10.66 13.45
CA ASP A 879 -17.14 9.38 13.58
C ASP A 879 -17.20 8.89 15.01
N TRP A 880 -16.12 9.05 15.78
CA TRP A 880 -16.10 8.72 17.20
C TRP A 880 -17.10 9.57 17.99
N TYR A 881 -17.03 10.88 17.85
CA TYR A 881 -17.93 11.79 18.56
C TYR A 881 -19.39 11.55 18.17
N GLN A 882 -19.66 11.27 16.91
CA GLN A 882 -20.99 10.95 16.41
C GLN A 882 -21.49 9.59 16.96
N ALA A 883 -20.64 8.57 16.98
CA ALA A 883 -20.99 7.25 17.52
C ALA A 883 -21.27 7.28 19.03
N HIS A 884 -20.63 8.19 19.77
CA HIS A 884 -20.75 8.37 21.22
C HIS A 884 -21.61 9.57 21.62
N ASP A 885 -22.50 10.03 20.73
CA ASP A 885 -23.46 11.11 21.00
C ASP A 885 -22.83 12.39 21.53
N TRP A 886 -21.57 12.69 21.13
CA TRP A 886 -20.77 13.85 21.59
C TRP A 886 -20.53 13.89 23.12
N ALA A 887 -20.78 12.78 23.82
CA ALA A 887 -20.64 12.67 25.27
C ALA A 887 -19.26 12.17 25.71
N THR A 888 -18.57 11.41 24.87
CA THR A 888 -17.28 10.79 25.17
C THR A 888 -16.20 11.39 24.28
N PRO A 889 -15.15 12.00 24.84
CA PRO A 889 -13.99 12.48 24.06
C PRO A 889 -13.33 11.34 23.28
N TYR A 890 -12.66 11.70 22.18
CA TYR A 890 -11.83 10.77 21.43
C TYR A 890 -10.78 10.13 22.36
N PRO A 891 -10.48 8.83 22.27
CA PRO A 891 -9.51 8.18 23.15
C PRO A 891 -8.16 8.92 23.19
N GLY A 892 -7.64 9.18 24.38
CA GLY A 892 -6.44 9.95 24.58
C GLY A 892 -6.62 11.48 24.65
N GLU A 893 -7.84 11.98 24.45
CA GLU A 893 -8.20 13.40 24.62
C GLU A 893 -9.03 13.61 25.89
N ASP A 894 -8.87 14.76 26.51
CA ASP A 894 -9.64 15.18 27.68
C ASP A 894 -10.82 16.10 27.32
N LYS A 895 -10.94 16.51 26.05
CA LYS A 895 -11.99 17.40 25.54
C LYS A 895 -12.29 17.16 24.07
N ILE A 896 -13.45 17.62 23.61
CA ILE A 896 -13.85 17.59 22.21
C ILE A 896 -13.31 18.84 21.51
N PHE A 897 -12.55 18.66 20.44
CA PHE A 897 -11.99 19.75 19.62
C PHE A 897 -12.91 20.05 18.43
N ALA A 898 -12.90 21.29 17.98
CA ALA A 898 -13.40 21.64 16.65
C ALA A 898 -12.45 21.09 15.56
N PRO A 899 -12.90 20.88 14.31
CA PRO A 899 -12.07 20.29 13.27
C PRO A 899 -10.71 20.97 13.05
N ALA A 900 -10.69 22.32 13.11
CA ALA A 900 -9.47 23.09 12.93
C ALA A 900 -8.51 23.03 14.14
N ASP A 901 -8.99 22.63 15.30
CA ASP A 901 -8.25 22.61 16.56
C ASP A 901 -7.79 21.18 16.94
N VAL A 902 -8.11 20.17 16.14
CA VAL A 902 -7.65 18.78 16.36
C VAL A 902 -6.13 18.74 16.28
N PRO A 903 -5.41 18.22 17.29
CA PRO A 903 -3.97 18.15 17.27
C PRO A 903 -3.42 17.37 16.05
N GLY A 904 -2.52 17.98 15.30
CA GLY A 904 -1.97 17.39 14.10
C GLY A 904 -2.91 17.37 12.88
N SER A 905 -4.07 18.02 12.98
CA SER A 905 -5.01 18.12 11.86
C SER A 905 -4.38 18.86 10.67
N TYR A 906 -4.70 18.36 9.49
CA TYR A 906 -4.44 19.00 8.22
C TYR A 906 -5.77 19.15 7.47
N ILE A 907 -6.02 20.32 6.95
CA ILE A 907 -7.11 20.55 6.01
C ILE A 907 -6.46 20.57 4.65
N PRO A 908 -6.66 19.55 3.78
CA PRO A 908 -6.19 19.60 2.41
C PRO A 908 -6.71 20.91 1.78
N ALA A 909 -5.84 21.65 1.10
CA ALA A 909 -6.34 22.67 0.19
C ALA A 909 -7.31 21.96 -0.76
N ALA A 910 -8.49 22.56 -0.98
CA ALA A 910 -9.42 22.01 -1.96
C ALA A 910 -8.66 21.90 -3.28
N GLU A 911 -8.26 20.71 -3.68
CA GLU A 911 -7.74 20.48 -5.02
C GLU A 911 -8.89 20.88 -5.95
N THR A 912 -8.66 21.93 -6.70
CA THR A 912 -9.55 22.28 -7.80
C THR A 912 -9.27 21.24 -8.87
N ASP A 913 -10.11 20.21 -8.95
CA ASP A 913 -10.12 19.32 -10.09
C ASP A 913 -10.21 20.15 -11.37
N GLY A 914 -9.19 20.03 -12.22
CA GLY A 914 -9.21 20.56 -13.55
C GLY A 914 -10.12 19.74 -14.47
#